data_c4d237a48cdfecda7cd3b809f942ee22
#
_entry.id   c4d237a48cdfecda7cd3b809f942ee22
#
_cell.length_a   1.000
_cell.length_b   1.000
_cell.length_c   1.000
_cell.angle_alpha   90.00
_cell.angle_beta   90.00
_cell.angle_gamma   90.00
#
_symmetry.space_group_name_H-M   'P 1'
#
loop_
_entity.id
_entity.type
_entity.pdbx_description
1 polymer ?
#
loop_
_entity_poly.entity_id
_entity_poly.type
_entity_poly.pdbx_seq_one_letter_code
_entity_poly.pdbx_strand_id
1 'polypeptide(L)'
;MECLSLSAQKEKEVKLQEVTVNAARVIQKADGKLIIPSAAQQQASTNGYSLLAKLTLPSIRVDEVMHTITALDSQGTVQIRLNGTIVSKSDLLSLDPKTIKNIEFIDNPGVRYGEGIAYVINIRTSHSQDGYIVGADLTHAVTACHGNDEVYARWNHSKSEMGFTYNLSYTDFKGNQYTDEADYLLQDGTHHQILRDDLRSRNHSISHNLELKYNLADSASYIFQTTLSADLSRTPGDYHDSRLIDGAQESLSSKREHSKDFSPVLDIYFYHQLGLHQSLTANVVGTSIATNQYSYNNEGGDYTYWVDGHTWSILSEAIYENRLSPFTLSFGLQHKLKYTCNEYTGDVSSLNELHNQSLYLFGEMKGKWRKLGYVAGLGVSTEHYRQGDHHFSFWLFRPKGTLTYEILPSLSLCYSLEISQHISQIAMISDTKIRQNSMEWTVGNPDITPNKVTRHQLKLSYTMLRFTSELFSEYRTDPQCNMASYSRTADNQFYYTQKIQQGIKLLYVGNDTNWDIIPDVLSCSLSATLGRFINQGDTYSHYLTSFNYSGSIQATLGKWSFYAYADNGWKFMEGETWNQQGAATYLTCTYHIGNCAFSLYWQHPFQHNPKMNYAELVNEYIQKKTTLYGKDFGNMVSVNFSWKFNQGRKYRDIHKELRNEDRQTGIL
;
A
#
# COMPACT_ATOMS: atom_id res chain seq x y z
N MET A 1 -7.83 -0.30 91.00
CA MET A 1 -7.00 0.18 89.89
C MET A 1 -6.73 -1.03 88.99
N GLU A 2 -7.58 -1.24 88.05
CA GLU A 2 -7.38 -2.33 87.06
C GLU A 2 -6.87 -1.72 85.78
N CYS A 3 -5.71 -2.21 85.31
CA CYS A 3 -5.16 -1.85 84.02
C CYS A 3 -5.77 -2.72 82.94
N LEU A 4 -6.53 -2.10 82.03
CA LEU A 4 -7.01 -2.70 80.80
C LEU A 4 -5.83 -2.76 79.79
N SER A 5 -5.40 -4.00 79.42
CA SER A 5 -4.47 -4.25 78.32
C SER A 5 -5.24 -4.25 76.99
N LEU A 6 -4.98 -3.28 76.13
CA LEU A 6 -5.38 -3.30 74.72
C LEU A 6 -4.57 -4.33 73.95
N SER A 7 -5.25 -5.37 73.47
CA SER A 7 -4.67 -6.32 72.52
C SER A 7 -4.77 -5.73 71.10
N ALA A 8 -3.61 -5.46 70.47
CA ALA A 8 -3.57 -5.05 69.06
C ALA A 8 -3.89 -6.26 68.18
N GLN A 9 -4.98 -6.18 67.44
CA GLN A 9 -5.36 -7.14 66.41
C GLN A 9 -4.38 -6.96 65.21
N LYS A 10 -3.62 -8.00 64.93
CA LYS A 10 -2.80 -8.07 63.72
C LYS A 10 -3.71 -8.21 62.51
N GLU A 11 -3.78 -7.21 61.67
CA GLU A 11 -4.38 -7.32 60.35
C GLU A 11 -3.66 -8.37 59.55
N LYS A 12 -4.40 -9.35 59.07
CA LYS A 12 -3.93 -10.42 58.20
C LYS A 12 -3.93 -9.87 56.77
N GLU A 13 -2.75 -9.47 56.24
CA GLU A 13 -2.63 -9.16 54.81
C GLU A 13 -3.05 -10.40 54.00
N VAL A 14 -4.18 -10.32 53.35
CA VAL A 14 -4.60 -11.27 52.33
C VAL A 14 -4.00 -10.79 51.02
N LYS A 15 -2.90 -11.37 50.57
CA LYS A 15 -2.41 -11.24 49.20
C LYS A 15 -3.47 -11.82 48.29
N LEU A 16 -4.26 -10.95 47.65
CA LEU A 16 -5.12 -11.33 46.53
C LEU A 16 -4.21 -11.91 45.42
N GLN A 17 -4.50 -13.13 44.99
CA GLN A 17 -3.88 -13.68 43.79
C GLN A 17 -4.18 -12.73 42.62
N GLU A 18 -3.14 -12.32 41.92
CA GLU A 18 -3.23 -11.52 40.73
C GLU A 18 -4.10 -12.25 39.71
N VAL A 19 -5.32 -11.77 39.48
CA VAL A 19 -6.21 -12.33 38.46
C VAL A 19 -5.71 -11.80 37.15
N THR A 20 -4.89 -12.57 36.45
CA THR A 20 -4.48 -12.27 35.09
C THR A 20 -5.69 -12.46 34.16
N VAL A 21 -6.37 -11.37 33.80
CA VAL A 21 -7.43 -11.40 32.79
C VAL A 21 -6.76 -11.54 31.42
N ASN A 22 -6.71 -12.73 30.88
CA ASN A 22 -6.31 -12.99 29.51
C ASN A 22 -7.42 -12.56 28.56
N ALA A 23 -7.43 -11.28 28.16
CA ALA A 23 -8.32 -10.77 27.12
C ALA A 23 -7.79 -11.21 25.72
N ALA A 24 -8.71 -11.57 24.83
CA ALA A 24 -8.36 -11.86 23.43
C ALA A 24 -7.74 -10.62 22.78
N ARG A 25 -6.55 -10.77 22.17
CA ARG A 25 -5.83 -9.67 21.51
C ARG A 25 -6.37 -9.35 20.13
N VAL A 26 -7.13 -10.24 19.53
CA VAL A 26 -7.80 -10.05 18.25
C VAL A 26 -9.30 -10.18 18.46
N ILE A 27 -10.02 -9.10 18.13
CA ILE A 27 -11.48 -9.04 18.27
C ILE A 27 -12.08 -8.83 16.89
N GLN A 28 -12.97 -9.74 16.47
CA GLN A 28 -13.65 -9.64 15.18
C GLN A 28 -14.64 -8.48 15.19
N LYS A 29 -14.63 -7.67 14.12
CA LYS A 29 -15.60 -6.60 13.85
C LYS A 29 -16.43 -6.94 12.61
N ALA A 30 -17.43 -6.12 12.31
CA ALA A 30 -18.29 -6.32 11.14
C ALA A 30 -17.54 -6.17 9.80
N ASP A 31 -16.51 -5.36 9.76
CA ASP A 31 -15.73 -4.98 8.57
C ASP A 31 -14.23 -5.34 8.66
N GLY A 32 -13.84 -6.10 9.69
CA GLY A 32 -12.42 -6.46 9.90
C GLY A 32 -12.13 -6.92 11.32
N LYS A 33 -10.95 -6.60 11.82
CA LYS A 33 -10.43 -7.04 13.12
C LYS A 33 -9.88 -5.86 13.92
N LEU A 34 -10.09 -5.89 15.24
CA LEU A 34 -9.38 -5.04 16.18
C LEU A 34 -8.22 -5.85 16.77
N ILE A 35 -7.01 -5.40 16.59
CA ILE A 35 -5.78 -6.04 17.04
C ILE A 35 -5.17 -5.20 18.17
N ILE A 36 -4.91 -5.79 19.31
CA ILE A 36 -4.24 -5.16 20.45
C ILE A 36 -2.80 -5.67 20.48
N PRO A 37 -1.80 -4.82 20.11
CA PRO A 37 -0.40 -5.21 20.16
C PRO A 37 0.01 -5.63 21.56
N SER A 38 0.83 -6.67 21.68
CA SER A 38 1.40 -7.05 22.97
C SER A 38 2.45 -6.04 23.45
N ALA A 39 2.68 -5.98 24.75
CA ALA A 39 3.76 -5.18 25.30
C ALA A 39 5.13 -5.57 24.70
N ALA A 40 5.35 -6.86 24.43
CA ALA A 40 6.54 -7.38 23.78
C ALA A 40 6.67 -6.87 22.33
N GLN A 41 5.58 -6.89 21.53
CA GLN A 41 5.56 -6.36 20.17
C GLN A 41 5.85 -4.86 20.16
N GLN A 42 5.21 -4.10 21.05
CA GLN A 42 5.48 -2.66 21.20
C GLN A 42 6.93 -2.38 21.62
N GLN A 43 7.45 -3.16 22.57
CA GLN A 43 8.83 -3.03 23.04
C GLN A 43 9.86 -3.43 21.98
N ALA A 44 9.55 -4.46 21.18
CA ALA A 44 10.39 -4.96 20.10
C ALA A 44 10.43 -4.03 18.87
N SER A 45 9.58 -3.01 18.82
CA SER A 45 9.42 -2.14 17.67
C SER A 45 10.04 -0.76 17.90
N THR A 46 10.61 -0.20 16.83
CA THR A 46 11.24 1.13 16.85
C THR A 46 10.29 2.23 16.36
N ASN A 47 9.41 1.90 15.42
CA ASN A 47 8.46 2.79 14.76
C ASN A 47 7.17 2.06 14.35
N GLY A 48 6.28 2.72 13.61
CA GLY A 48 5.03 2.13 13.15
C GLY A 48 5.22 0.99 12.14
N TYR A 49 6.20 1.09 11.22
CA TYR A 49 6.50 0.01 10.26
C TYR A 49 6.96 -1.26 10.99
N SER A 50 7.90 -1.08 11.90
CA SER A 50 8.44 -2.17 12.72
C SER A 50 7.33 -2.89 13.52
N LEU A 51 6.36 -2.15 14.04
CA LEU A 51 5.22 -2.78 14.73
C LEU A 51 4.30 -3.51 13.76
N LEU A 52 3.95 -2.88 12.63
CA LEU A 52 3.06 -3.51 11.64
C LEU A 52 3.65 -4.79 11.05
N ALA A 53 4.97 -4.82 10.79
CA ALA A 53 5.66 -6.03 10.36
C ALA A 53 5.51 -7.17 11.37
N LYS A 54 5.65 -6.87 12.68
CA LYS A 54 5.55 -7.84 13.77
C LYS A 54 4.12 -8.32 14.06
N LEU A 55 3.10 -7.60 13.56
CA LEU A 55 1.71 -8.03 13.66
C LEU A 55 1.33 -9.05 12.58
N THR A 56 2.11 -9.15 11.51
CA THR A 56 1.89 -10.08 10.39
C THR A 56 0.43 -10.07 9.90
N LEU A 57 0.02 -8.92 9.38
CA LEU A 57 -1.35 -8.74 8.90
C LEU A 57 -1.61 -9.62 7.66
N PRO A 58 -2.78 -10.27 7.56
CA PRO A 58 -3.11 -11.13 6.43
C PRO A 58 -3.01 -10.40 5.08
N SER A 59 -2.48 -11.06 4.06
CA SER A 59 -2.34 -10.54 2.69
C SER A 59 -1.55 -9.23 2.55
N ILE A 60 -0.78 -8.87 3.57
CA ILE A 60 0.04 -7.64 3.57
C ILE A 60 1.49 -7.98 3.89
N ARG A 61 2.39 -7.47 3.06
CA ARG A 61 3.83 -7.46 3.30
C ARG A 61 4.27 -6.09 3.79
N VAL A 62 4.98 -6.05 4.91
CA VAL A 62 5.61 -4.84 5.44
C VAL A 62 7.12 -5.02 5.38
N ASP A 63 7.80 -4.15 4.66
CA ASP A 63 9.27 -4.08 4.62
C ASP A 63 9.74 -2.98 5.58
N GLU A 64 10.46 -3.38 6.62
CA GLU A 64 10.94 -2.47 7.66
C GLU A 64 12.14 -1.61 7.18
N VAL A 65 12.88 -2.06 6.16
CA VAL A 65 14.06 -1.35 5.64
C VAL A 65 13.67 -0.38 4.53
N MET A 66 12.89 -0.87 3.56
CA MET A 66 12.41 -0.04 2.45
C MET A 66 11.23 0.85 2.84
N HIS A 67 10.69 0.64 4.04
CA HIS A 67 9.51 1.32 4.56
C HIS A 67 8.32 1.28 3.60
N THR A 68 8.01 0.07 3.13
CA THR A 68 6.88 -0.17 2.22
C THR A 68 5.84 -1.08 2.85
N ILE A 69 4.58 -0.87 2.48
CA ILE A 69 3.45 -1.73 2.85
C ILE A 69 2.71 -2.06 1.56
N THR A 70 2.67 -3.36 1.23
CA THR A 70 2.16 -3.84 -0.05
C THR A 70 1.06 -4.87 0.18
N ALA A 71 -0.06 -4.74 -0.53
CA ALA A 71 -1.05 -5.79 -0.64
C ALA A 71 -0.53 -6.89 -1.57
N LEU A 72 -0.49 -8.13 -1.08
CA LEU A 72 0.06 -9.26 -1.83
C LEU A 72 -0.90 -9.81 -2.89
N ASP A 73 -2.20 -9.56 -2.73
CA ASP A 73 -3.26 -10.07 -3.60
C ASP A 73 -3.58 -9.17 -4.79
N SER A 74 -2.83 -8.09 -4.98
CA SER A 74 -2.97 -7.13 -6.10
C SER A 74 -4.38 -6.53 -6.28
N GLN A 75 -5.19 -6.51 -5.21
CA GLN A 75 -6.59 -6.08 -5.27
C GLN A 75 -6.79 -4.58 -5.08
N GLY A 76 -5.74 -3.84 -4.86
CA GLY A 76 -5.76 -2.41 -4.60
C GLY A 76 -4.68 -1.97 -3.65
N THR A 77 -4.81 -0.75 -3.15
CA THR A 77 -3.82 -0.16 -2.24
C THR A 77 -4.16 -0.42 -0.78
N VAL A 78 -3.12 -0.38 0.07
CA VAL A 78 -3.27 -0.39 1.53
C VAL A 78 -3.34 1.05 2.01
N GLN A 79 -4.46 1.43 2.59
CA GLN A 79 -4.63 2.76 3.19
C GLN A 79 -4.23 2.71 4.67
N ILE A 80 -3.23 3.48 5.05
CA ILE A 80 -2.80 3.58 6.43
C ILE A 80 -3.44 4.80 7.09
N ARG A 81 -3.97 4.60 8.29
CA ARG A 81 -4.62 5.65 9.07
C ARG A 81 -4.03 5.70 10.48
N LEU A 82 -3.89 6.91 11.00
CA LEU A 82 -3.54 7.17 12.40
C LEU A 82 -4.69 7.92 13.05
N ASN A 83 -5.35 7.29 14.02
CA ASN A 83 -6.55 7.82 14.68
C ASN A 83 -7.69 8.22 13.70
N GLY A 84 -7.83 7.42 12.61
CA GLY A 84 -8.83 7.67 11.56
C GLY A 84 -8.33 8.52 10.39
N THR A 85 -7.18 9.19 10.50
CA THR A 85 -6.56 9.99 9.44
C THR A 85 -5.68 9.14 8.55
N ILE A 86 -5.77 9.27 7.23
CA ILE A 86 -4.76 8.72 6.33
C ILE A 86 -3.43 9.42 6.62
N VAL A 87 -2.36 8.66 6.67
CA VAL A 87 -1.04 9.15 7.08
C VAL A 87 0.01 8.86 6.03
N SER A 88 1.03 9.71 6.03
CA SER A 88 2.22 9.56 5.20
C SER A 88 3.16 8.47 5.73
N LYS A 89 4.18 8.13 4.94
CA LYS A 89 5.30 7.30 5.38
C LYS A 89 5.96 7.87 6.63
N SER A 90 6.20 9.17 6.65
CA SER A 90 6.83 9.89 7.76
C SER A 90 6.03 9.81 9.08
N ASP A 91 4.70 9.84 9.01
CA ASP A 91 3.88 9.68 10.21
C ASP A 91 4.07 8.32 10.89
N LEU A 92 4.26 7.25 10.09
CA LEU A 92 4.53 5.91 10.64
C LEU A 92 5.92 5.78 11.23
N LEU A 93 6.93 6.40 10.61
CA LEU A 93 8.31 6.39 11.12
C LEU A 93 8.43 7.14 12.44
N SER A 94 7.77 8.30 12.54
CA SER A 94 7.75 9.10 13.77
C SER A 94 6.88 8.53 14.89
N LEU A 95 6.08 7.48 14.61
CA LEU A 95 5.14 6.90 15.56
C LEU A 95 5.88 6.09 16.64
N ASP A 96 5.59 6.42 17.89
CA ASP A 96 6.08 5.62 19.02
C ASP A 96 5.19 4.39 19.23
N PRO A 97 5.70 3.16 19.06
CA PRO A 97 4.94 1.94 19.26
C PRO A 97 4.26 1.83 20.63
N LYS A 98 4.87 2.41 21.67
CA LYS A 98 4.34 2.40 23.04
C LYS A 98 3.08 3.23 23.21
N THR A 99 2.83 4.17 22.28
CA THR A 99 1.62 4.99 22.30
C THR A 99 0.43 4.30 21.63
N ILE A 100 0.65 3.20 20.90
CA ILE A 100 -0.36 2.50 20.14
C ILE A 100 -1.24 1.68 21.08
N LYS A 101 -2.55 1.99 21.10
CA LYS A 101 -3.56 1.28 21.89
C LYS A 101 -4.06 0.03 21.17
N ASN A 102 -4.45 0.20 19.92
CA ASN A 102 -4.94 -0.87 19.07
C ASN A 102 -4.83 -0.50 17.59
N ILE A 103 -5.03 -1.49 16.74
CA ILE A 103 -5.01 -1.37 15.30
C ILE A 103 -6.31 -1.98 14.77
N GLU A 104 -7.08 -1.19 14.05
CA GLU A 104 -8.26 -1.65 13.33
C GLU A 104 -7.79 -2.05 11.92
N PHE A 105 -7.72 -3.33 11.67
CA PHE A 105 -7.45 -3.90 10.36
C PHE A 105 -8.78 -4.17 9.67
N ILE A 106 -9.09 -3.38 8.65
CA ILE A 106 -10.32 -3.47 7.86
C ILE A 106 -9.94 -4.13 6.54
N ASP A 107 -10.32 -5.38 6.39
CA ASP A 107 -10.02 -6.21 5.22
C ASP A 107 -11.15 -6.24 4.20
N ASN A 108 -12.23 -5.52 4.49
CA ASN A 108 -13.32 -5.27 3.58
C ASN A 108 -13.83 -3.84 3.77
N PRO A 109 -13.07 -2.84 3.26
CA PRO A 109 -13.40 -1.43 3.44
C PRO A 109 -14.76 -1.10 2.82
N GLY A 110 -15.62 -0.40 3.57
CA GLY A 110 -16.90 0.13 3.09
C GLY A 110 -16.72 1.21 2.01
N VAL A 111 -17.84 1.66 1.45
CA VAL A 111 -17.86 2.71 0.40
C VAL A 111 -17.25 4.05 0.85
N ARG A 112 -17.19 4.30 2.17
CA ARG A 112 -16.61 5.50 2.77
C ARG A 112 -15.09 5.62 2.61
N TYR A 113 -14.38 4.54 2.30
CA TYR A 113 -12.92 4.56 2.16
C TYR A 113 -12.43 4.90 0.75
N GLY A 114 -13.36 5.10 -0.18
CA GLY A 114 -13.05 5.46 -1.55
C GLY A 114 -12.80 4.24 -2.44
N GLU A 115 -12.31 4.51 -3.64
CA GLU A 115 -12.08 3.54 -4.69
C GLU A 115 -10.66 2.96 -4.65
N GLY A 116 -10.51 1.70 -5.05
CA GLY A 116 -9.19 1.05 -5.17
C GLY A 116 -8.49 0.77 -3.84
N ILE A 117 -9.21 0.87 -2.70
CA ILE A 117 -8.67 0.53 -1.39
C ILE A 117 -9.00 -0.93 -1.09
N ALA A 118 -7.96 -1.78 -1.04
CA ALA A 118 -8.10 -3.18 -0.67
C ALA A 118 -8.13 -3.39 0.84
N TYR A 119 -7.29 -2.68 1.56
CA TYR A 119 -7.14 -2.80 3.02
C TYR A 119 -7.02 -1.44 3.69
N VAL A 120 -7.55 -1.34 4.91
CA VAL A 120 -7.32 -0.16 5.76
C VAL A 120 -6.69 -0.60 7.07
N ILE A 121 -5.57 0.00 7.43
CA ILE A 121 -4.90 -0.18 8.71
C ILE A 121 -5.06 1.12 9.50
N ASN A 122 -5.96 1.14 10.48
CA ASN A 122 -6.19 2.32 11.30
C ASN A 122 -5.56 2.14 12.69
N ILE A 123 -4.47 2.84 12.94
CA ILE A 123 -3.71 2.79 14.18
C ILE A 123 -4.28 3.80 15.16
N ARG A 124 -4.70 3.34 16.33
CA ARG A 124 -5.21 4.18 17.42
C ARG A 124 -4.12 4.40 18.46
N THR A 125 -3.83 5.66 18.75
CA THR A 125 -2.76 6.06 19.69
C THR A 125 -3.27 6.91 20.82
N SER A 126 -2.44 7.08 21.85
CA SER A 126 -2.60 8.06 22.91
C SER A 126 -1.62 9.23 22.71
N HIS A 127 -2.05 10.46 23.01
CA HIS A 127 -1.27 11.67 22.81
C HIS A 127 -1.02 12.43 24.12
N SER A 128 0.12 13.14 24.22
CA SER A 128 0.44 14.02 25.32
C SER A 128 -0.28 15.36 25.17
N GLN A 129 -0.80 15.93 26.27
CA GLN A 129 -1.45 17.25 26.24
C GLN A 129 -0.48 18.41 26.16
N ASP A 130 0.62 18.33 26.91
CA ASP A 130 1.68 19.33 26.96
C ASP A 130 3.02 18.63 26.92
N GLY A 131 3.92 19.13 26.09
CA GLY A 131 5.26 18.60 25.99
C GLY A 131 5.81 18.63 24.57
N TYR A 132 6.94 18.01 24.39
CA TYR A 132 7.57 17.89 23.08
C TYR A 132 8.14 16.49 22.87
N ILE A 133 8.17 16.11 21.60
CA ILE A 133 8.78 14.87 21.13
C ILE A 133 9.77 15.28 20.06
N VAL A 134 11.01 14.78 20.20
CA VAL A 134 12.05 14.92 19.16
C VAL A 134 12.62 13.54 18.92
N GLY A 135 12.87 13.21 17.68
CA GLY A 135 13.45 11.91 17.36
C GLY A 135 14.13 11.85 16.00
N ALA A 136 14.84 10.76 15.81
CA ALA A 136 15.48 10.38 14.57
C ALA A 136 15.37 8.87 14.38
N ASP A 137 15.13 8.46 13.12
CA ASP A 137 15.18 7.06 12.69
C ASP A 137 16.06 6.99 11.44
N LEU A 138 17.23 6.37 11.57
CA LEU A 138 18.27 6.38 10.55
C LEU A 138 18.55 4.94 10.13
N THR A 139 18.30 4.62 8.86
CA THR A 139 18.50 3.28 8.30
C THR A 139 19.48 3.32 7.14
N HIS A 140 20.58 2.58 7.23
CA HIS A 140 21.59 2.50 6.17
C HIS A 140 21.98 1.07 5.89
N ALA A 141 21.97 0.69 4.61
CA ALA A 141 22.58 -0.55 4.17
C ALA A 141 24.10 -0.43 4.19
N VAL A 142 24.76 -1.44 4.75
CA VAL A 142 26.24 -1.50 4.81
C VAL A 142 26.84 -2.33 3.67
N THR A 143 26.03 -3.11 2.99
CA THR A 143 26.43 -3.95 1.86
C THR A 143 25.94 -3.43 0.49
N ALA A 144 25.07 -2.41 0.49
CA ALA A 144 24.53 -1.77 -0.70
C ALA A 144 24.39 -0.27 -0.45
N CYS A 145 24.25 0.53 -1.50
CA CYS A 145 24.02 1.97 -1.35
C CYS A 145 22.52 2.28 -1.25
N HIS A 146 22.00 2.18 -0.03
CA HIS A 146 20.62 2.51 0.31
C HIS A 146 20.57 3.13 1.70
N GLY A 147 19.75 4.17 1.86
CA GLY A 147 19.49 4.77 3.15
C GLY A 147 18.11 5.43 3.19
N ASN A 148 17.59 5.50 4.42
CA ASN A 148 16.33 6.16 4.71
C ASN A 148 16.44 6.81 6.09
N ASP A 149 16.50 8.13 6.12
CA ASP A 149 16.72 8.93 7.31
C ASP A 149 15.53 9.81 7.59
N GLU A 150 15.02 9.76 8.81
CA GLU A 150 13.96 10.65 9.25
C GLU A 150 14.36 11.38 10.53
N VAL A 151 14.10 12.67 10.56
CA VAL A 151 14.16 13.50 11.77
C VAL A 151 12.81 14.20 11.94
N TYR A 152 12.34 14.24 13.20
CA TYR A 152 11.04 14.84 13.50
C TYR A 152 11.04 15.55 14.85
N ALA A 153 10.17 16.58 14.92
CA ALA A 153 9.87 17.27 16.15
C ALA A 153 8.37 17.55 16.25
N ARG A 154 7.79 17.36 17.43
CA ARG A 154 6.40 17.71 17.74
C ARG A 154 6.36 18.50 19.03
N TRP A 155 5.59 19.55 19.05
CA TRP A 155 5.35 20.37 20.21
C TRP A 155 3.84 20.49 20.47
N ASN A 156 3.41 20.06 21.66
CA ASN A 156 2.04 20.07 22.11
C ASN A 156 1.88 21.10 23.20
N HIS A 157 0.92 21.99 23.04
CA HIS A 157 0.53 22.94 24.06
C HIS A 157 -0.99 23.10 24.12
N SER A 158 -1.60 22.66 25.23
CA SER A 158 -3.05 22.72 25.46
C SER A 158 -3.83 22.00 24.32
N LYS A 159 -4.50 22.76 23.45
CA LYS A 159 -5.29 22.25 22.31
C LYS A 159 -4.52 22.23 20.99
N SER A 160 -3.30 22.80 20.97
CA SER A 160 -2.49 22.97 19.75
C SER A 160 -1.35 21.97 19.71
N GLU A 161 -1.09 21.44 18.52
CA GLU A 161 0.10 20.65 18.20
C GLU A 161 0.75 21.22 16.95
N MET A 162 2.05 21.41 16.99
CA MET A 162 2.90 21.72 15.83
C MET A 162 3.82 20.54 15.56
N GLY A 163 3.92 20.11 14.32
CA GLY A 163 4.77 19.03 13.87
C GLY A 163 5.68 19.48 12.74
N PHE A 164 6.90 18.99 12.76
CA PHE A 164 7.88 19.07 11.70
C PHE A 164 8.43 17.68 11.44
N THR A 165 8.49 17.26 10.19
CA THR A 165 9.14 16.02 9.79
C THR A 165 9.94 16.25 8.51
N TYR A 166 11.15 15.71 8.46
CA TYR A 166 11.97 15.66 7.27
C TYR A 166 12.45 14.24 7.05
N ASN A 167 12.24 13.73 5.85
CA ASN A 167 12.69 12.40 5.43
C ASN A 167 13.58 12.52 4.20
N LEU A 168 14.73 11.84 4.23
CA LEU A 168 15.65 11.64 3.13
C LEU A 168 15.70 10.16 2.79
N SER A 169 15.41 9.81 1.54
CA SER A 169 15.58 8.45 1.03
C SER A 169 16.50 8.47 -0.18
N TYR A 170 17.47 7.59 -0.23
CA TYR A 170 18.37 7.44 -1.37
C TYR A 170 18.67 5.99 -1.69
N THR A 171 18.88 5.72 -2.96
CA THR A 171 19.26 4.42 -3.49
C THR A 171 20.22 4.60 -4.65
N ASP A 172 21.29 3.83 -4.72
CA ASP A 172 22.20 3.74 -5.86
C ASP A 172 22.60 2.28 -6.08
N PHE A 173 21.72 1.51 -6.71
CA PHE A 173 21.93 0.11 -7.00
C PHE A 173 22.56 -0.07 -8.38
N LYS A 174 23.62 -0.88 -8.45
CA LYS A 174 24.41 -1.10 -9.68
C LYS A 174 24.47 -2.57 -10.11
N GLY A 175 23.81 -3.43 -9.35
CA GLY A 175 23.85 -4.87 -9.54
C GLY A 175 22.55 -5.47 -10.05
N ASN A 176 21.55 -4.67 -10.39
CA ASN A 176 20.33 -5.18 -10.98
C ASN A 176 20.62 -5.68 -12.40
N GLN A 177 20.04 -6.84 -12.76
CA GLN A 177 20.17 -7.45 -14.08
C GLN A 177 18.79 -7.76 -14.62
N TYR A 178 18.49 -7.16 -15.76
CA TYR A 178 17.27 -7.41 -16.50
C TYR A 178 17.59 -8.29 -17.70
N THR A 179 16.86 -9.39 -17.86
CA THR A 179 16.94 -10.27 -19.02
C THR A 179 15.59 -10.35 -19.68
N ASP A 180 15.52 -10.14 -20.97
CA ASP A 180 14.33 -10.14 -21.80
C ASP A 180 14.55 -11.07 -23.01
N GLU A 181 13.85 -12.20 -23.03
CA GLU A 181 13.83 -13.16 -24.14
C GLU A 181 12.50 -12.99 -24.88
N ALA A 182 12.54 -12.44 -26.08
CA ALA A 182 11.36 -12.21 -26.90
C ALA A 182 11.41 -13.03 -28.20
N ASP A 183 10.30 -13.65 -28.57
CA ASP A 183 10.07 -14.36 -29.82
C ASP A 183 8.89 -13.70 -30.56
N TYR A 184 9.17 -13.08 -31.67
CA TYR A 184 8.21 -12.33 -32.48
C TYR A 184 7.79 -13.14 -33.71
N LEU A 185 6.51 -13.38 -33.89
CA LEU A 185 5.97 -13.99 -35.12
C LEU A 185 5.81 -12.90 -36.19
N LEU A 186 6.62 -12.93 -37.21
CA LEU A 186 6.59 -11.98 -38.33
C LEU A 186 5.45 -12.26 -39.30
N GLN A 187 5.18 -11.31 -40.22
CA GLN A 187 4.09 -11.41 -41.20
C GLN A 187 4.22 -12.58 -42.16
N ASP A 188 5.45 -12.96 -42.46
CA ASP A 188 5.77 -14.11 -43.34
C ASP A 188 5.70 -15.48 -42.63
N GLY A 189 5.33 -15.48 -41.34
CA GLY A 189 5.21 -16.66 -40.49
C GLY A 189 6.57 -17.12 -39.91
N THR A 190 7.63 -16.36 -40.08
CA THR A 190 8.93 -16.66 -39.44
C THR A 190 8.95 -16.15 -37.98
N HIS A 191 9.76 -16.84 -37.16
CA HIS A 191 10.00 -16.45 -35.79
C HIS A 191 11.30 -15.66 -35.69
N HIS A 192 11.24 -14.50 -35.07
CA HIS A 192 12.36 -13.61 -34.88
C HIS A 192 12.67 -13.49 -33.37
N GLN A 193 13.78 -14.10 -32.97
CA GLN A 193 14.16 -14.20 -31.56
C GLN A 193 15.20 -13.14 -31.20
N ILE A 194 14.90 -12.37 -30.15
CA ILE A 194 15.79 -11.35 -29.60
C ILE A 194 16.01 -11.61 -28.13
N LEU A 195 17.27 -11.74 -27.71
CA LEU A 195 17.66 -11.77 -26.31
C LEU A 195 18.33 -10.44 -25.94
N ARG A 196 17.79 -9.80 -24.88
CA ARG A 196 18.37 -8.62 -24.24
C ARG A 196 18.84 -9.01 -22.86
N ASP A 197 20.13 -8.87 -22.59
CA ASP A 197 20.75 -9.27 -21.32
C ASP A 197 21.60 -8.13 -20.77
N ASP A 198 21.24 -7.61 -19.61
CA ASP A 198 21.95 -6.50 -18.99
C ASP A 198 23.39 -6.87 -18.67
N LEU A 199 24.33 -6.09 -19.18
CA LEU A 199 25.74 -6.15 -18.84
C LEU A 199 26.04 -5.31 -17.61
N ARG A 200 25.38 -4.16 -17.52
CA ARG A 200 25.46 -3.26 -16.37
C ARG A 200 24.22 -2.37 -16.30
N SER A 201 23.82 -2.07 -15.09
CA SER A 201 22.74 -1.17 -14.84
C SER A 201 23.03 -0.27 -13.65
N ARG A 202 22.26 0.79 -13.52
CA ARG A 202 22.21 1.63 -12.32
C ARG A 202 20.80 2.13 -12.10
N ASN A 203 20.32 1.96 -10.88
CA ASN A 203 19.10 2.58 -10.41
C ASN A 203 19.46 3.56 -9.29
N HIS A 204 19.37 4.85 -9.59
CA HIS A 204 19.77 5.93 -8.71
C HIS A 204 18.60 6.86 -8.42
N SER A 205 18.15 6.88 -7.18
CA SER A 205 17.07 7.77 -6.75
C SER A 205 17.42 8.50 -5.46
N ILE A 206 16.96 9.74 -5.34
CA ILE A 206 17.05 10.56 -4.14
C ILE A 206 15.70 11.25 -3.97
N SER A 207 15.11 11.12 -2.79
CA SER A 207 13.85 11.78 -2.45
C SER A 207 13.98 12.52 -1.12
N HIS A 208 13.51 13.75 -1.11
CA HIS A 208 13.39 14.59 0.07
C HIS A 208 11.91 14.86 0.31
N ASN A 209 11.42 14.54 1.49
CA ASN A 209 10.07 14.88 1.90
C ASN A 209 10.12 15.79 3.13
N LEU A 210 9.45 16.93 3.05
CA LEU A 210 9.29 17.89 4.12
C LEU A 210 7.81 17.98 4.49
N GLU A 211 7.49 17.89 5.78
CA GLU A 211 6.12 18.04 6.28
C GLU A 211 6.07 19.01 7.45
N LEU A 212 5.15 19.99 7.37
CA LEU A 212 4.77 20.89 8.44
C LEU A 212 3.31 20.64 8.77
N LYS A 213 3.01 20.41 10.04
CA LYS A 213 1.67 20.09 10.52
C LYS A 213 1.26 21.01 11.65
N TYR A 214 0.07 21.54 11.55
CA TYR A 214 -0.59 22.23 12.66
C TYR A 214 -1.91 21.54 12.96
N ASN A 215 -2.17 21.27 14.23
CA ASN A 215 -3.38 20.64 14.71
C ASN A 215 -3.94 21.41 15.90
N LEU A 216 -5.20 21.77 15.81
CA LEU A 216 -5.97 22.39 16.89
C LEU A 216 -7.17 21.50 17.20
N ALA A 217 -7.19 20.88 18.38
CA ALA A 217 -8.20 19.89 18.70
C ALA A 217 -8.78 20.05 20.11
N ASP A 218 -10.10 20.02 20.17
CA ASP A 218 -10.85 19.73 21.37
C ASP A 218 -11.56 18.39 21.19
N SER A 219 -11.04 17.34 21.82
CA SER A 219 -11.46 15.96 21.57
C SER A 219 -12.96 15.70 21.74
N ALA A 220 -13.68 16.59 22.40
CA ALA A 220 -15.12 16.49 22.62
C ALA A 220 -15.95 17.27 21.58
N SER A 221 -15.35 18.18 20.81
CA SER A 221 -16.14 19.08 19.98
C SER A 221 -15.62 19.31 18.57
N TYR A 222 -14.32 19.53 18.38
CA TYR A 222 -13.78 19.83 17.05
C TYR A 222 -12.32 19.43 16.88
N ILE A 223 -11.92 19.22 15.63
CA ILE A 223 -10.53 19.09 15.19
C ILE A 223 -10.37 19.98 13.96
N PHE A 224 -9.35 20.82 13.94
CA PHE A 224 -8.87 21.51 12.77
C PHE A 224 -7.41 21.11 12.57
N GLN A 225 -7.07 20.64 11.39
CA GLN A 225 -5.69 20.29 11.04
C GLN A 225 -5.35 20.85 9.69
N THR A 226 -4.15 21.41 9.57
CA THR A 226 -3.55 21.73 8.28
C THR A 226 -2.18 21.07 8.18
N THR A 227 -1.90 20.50 7.02
CA THR A 227 -0.61 19.89 6.70
C THR A 227 -0.11 20.49 5.39
N LEU A 228 1.09 21.02 5.42
CA LEU A 228 1.83 21.42 4.23
C LEU A 228 2.98 20.44 4.03
N SER A 229 2.98 19.72 2.93
CA SER A 229 4.07 18.82 2.58
C SER A 229 4.65 19.17 1.20
N ALA A 230 5.91 18.83 1.00
CA ALA A 230 6.58 18.95 -0.28
C ALA A 230 7.48 17.75 -0.49
N ASP A 231 7.32 17.08 -1.60
CA ASP A 231 8.18 15.97 -2.05
C ASP A 231 9.04 16.46 -3.22
N LEU A 232 10.35 16.26 -3.14
CA LEU A 232 11.30 16.49 -4.20
C LEU A 232 12.01 15.16 -4.50
N SER A 233 11.64 14.53 -5.60
CA SER A 233 12.24 13.29 -6.06
C SER A 233 13.11 13.53 -7.29
N ARG A 234 14.22 12.80 -7.39
CA ARG A 234 15.13 12.83 -8.53
C ARG A 234 15.65 11.44 -8.83
N THR A 235 15.71 11.14 -10.11
CA THR A 235 16.40 9.99 -10.68
C THR A 235 17.52 10.52 -11.57
N PRO A 236 18.72 10.84 -11.02
CA PRO A 236 19.72 11.64 -11.73
C PRO A 236 20.51 10.86 -12.78
N GLY A 237 20.27 9.57 -12.95
CA GLY A 237 21.02 8.82 -13.96
C GLY A 237 20.82 7.33 -13.91
N ASP A 238 19.61 6.88 -14.15
CA ASP A 238 19.35 5.46 -14.37
C ASP A 238 19.82 5.06 -15.75
N TYR A 239 20.40 3.87 -15.82
CA TYR A 239 20.81 3.29 -17.11
C TYR A 239 20.76 1.78 -17.09
N HIS A 240 20.55 1.22 -18.31
CA HIS A 240 20.70 -0.18 -18.65
C HIS A 240 21.53 -0.27 -19.94
N ASP A 241 22.69 -0.90 -19.85
CA ASP A 241 23.50 -1.27 -21.02
C ASP A 241 23.38 -2.77 -21.19
N SER A 242 22.77 -3.20 -22.28
CA SER A 242 22.42 -4.59 -22.52
C SER A 242 23.13 -5.11 -23.76
N ARG A 243 23.49 -6.37 -23.72
CA ARG A 243 23.85 -7.13 -24.89
C ARG A 243 22.57 -7.57 -25.59
N LEU A 244 22.49 -7.23 -26.87
CA LEU A 244 21.39 -7.61 -27.75
C LEU A 244 21.90 -8.74 -28.67
N ILE A 245 21.26 -9.91 -28.62
CA ILE A 245 21.50 -11.04 -29.47
C ILE A 245 20.30 -11.23 -30.38
N ASP A 246 20.50 -11.01 -31.67
CA ASP A 246 19.50 -11.13 -32.74
C ASP A 246 19.97 -12.18 -33.75
N GLY A 247 19.50 -13.41 -33.57
CA GLY A 247 20.00 -14.56 -34.31
C GLY A 247 21.51 -14.76 -34.14
N ALA A 248 22.29 -14.54 -35.22
CA ALA A 248 23.74 -14.62 -35.17
C ALA A 248 24.43 -13.25 -34.95
N GLN A 249 23.68 -12.17 -34.91
CA GLN A 249 24.20 -10.83 -34.70
C GLN A 249 24.20 -10.49 -33.22
N GLU A 250 25.31 -9.89 -32.78
CA GLU A 250 25.43 -9.36 -31.41
C GLU A 250 25.75 -7.86 -31.50
N SER A 251 25.01 -7.08 -30.72
CA SER A 251 25.17 -5.63 -30.61
C SER A 251 24.96 -5.16 -29.16
N LEU A 252 25.21 -3.88 -28.91
CA LEU A 252 24.98 -3.25 -27.62
C LEU A 252 23.79 -2.30 -27.72
N SER A 253 22.90 -2.38 -26.78
CA SER A 253 21.85 -1.37 -26.57
C SER A 253 22.07 -0.63 -25.26
N SER A 254 21.54 0.58 -25.20
CA SER A 254 21.69 1.47 -24.05
C SER A 254 20.42 2.24 -23.84
N LYS A 255 19.87 2.15 -22.63
CA LYS A 255 18.74 2.96 -22.17
C LYS A 255 19.21 3.88 -21.07
N ARG A 256 18.80 5.16 -21.11
CA ARG A 256 19.12 6.20 -20.12
C ARG A 256 17.85 6.93 -19.72
N GLU A 257 17.68 7.12 -18.42
CA GLU A 257 16.53 7.85 -17.89
C GLU A 257 16.98 8.85 -16.81
N HIS A 258 16.41 10.05 -16.84
CA HIS A 258 16.54 11.05 -15.80
C HIS A 258 15.16 11.60 -15.51
N SER A 259 14.86 11.80 -14.25
CA SER A 259 13.63 12.48 -13.87
C SER A 259 13.84 13.39 -12.67
N LYS A 260 12.97 14.38 -12.58
CA LYS A 260 12.84 15.27 -11.44
C LYS A 260 11.38 15.61 -11.25
N ASP A 261 10.87 15.34 -10.04
CA ASP A 261 9.52 15.64 -9.64
C ASP A 261 9.51 16.55 -8.43
N PHE A 262 8.61 17.54 -8.43
CA PHE A 262 8.33 18.39 -7.28
C PHE A 262 6.83 18.42 -7.02
N SER A 263 6.43 18.03 -5.82
CA SER A 263 5.03 17.80 -5.50
C SER A 263 4.64 18.43 -4.15
N PRO A 264 4.30 19.73 -4.11
CA PRO A 264 3.72 20.37 -2.93
C PRO A 264 2.24 19.97 -2.76
N VAL A 265 1.84 19.73 -1.52
CA VAL A 265 0.47 19.39 -1.12
C VAL A 265 0.06 20.22 0.08
N LEU A 266 -1.13 20.82 -0.01
CA LEU A 266 -1.82 21.46 1.12
C LEU A 266 -3.08 20.67 1.47
N ASP A 267 -3.15 20.15 2.68
CA ASP A 267 -4.28 19.40 3.21
C ASP A 267 -4.91 20.16 4.39
N ILE A 268 -6.19 20.47 4.28
CA ILE A 268 -6.97 21.16 5.31
C ILE A 268 -8.12 20.23 5.72
N TYR A 269 -8.15 19.88 6.99
CA TYR A 269 -9.13 18.98 7.57
C TYR A 269 -9.89 19.63 8.70
N PHE A 270 -11.19 19.37 8.74
CA PHE A 270 -12.07 19.84 9.78
C PHE A 270 -13.02 18.72 10.22
N TYR A 271 -13.14 18.52 11.52
CA TYR A 271 -14.13 17.66 12.15
C TYR A 271 -14.91 18.47 13.20
N HIS A 272 -16.20 18.31 13.24
CA HIS A 272 -17.05 18.96 14.25
C HIS A 272 -18.13 18.00 14.74
N GLN A 273 -18.27 17.92 16.08
CA GLN A 273 -19.36 17.20 16.75
C GLN A 273 -20.57 18.13 16.80
N LEU A 274 -21.61 17.86 15.99
CA LEU A 274 -22.83 18.67 15.90
C LEU A 274 -23.79 18.43 17.07
N GLY A 275 -23.69 17.28 17.73
CA GLY A 275 -24.50 16.86 18.84
C GLY A 275 -23.97 15.58 19.50
N LEU A 276 -24.74 14.97 20.43
CA LEU A 276 -24.27 13.76 21.13
C LEU A 276 -23.98 12.58 20.19
N HIS A 277 -24.66 12.50 19.04
CA HIS A 277 -24.61 11.38 18.12
C HIS A 277 -24.29 11.78 16.69
N GLN A 278 -24.10 13.06 16.41
CA GLN A 278 -23.93 13.57 15.05
C GLN A 278 -22.57 14.24 14.90
N SER A 279 -21.91 13.97 13.77
CA SER A 279 -20.66 14.62 13.44
C SER A 279 -20.59 14.98 11.95
N LEU A 280 -19.82 16.01 11.66
CA LEU A 280 -19.48 16.45 10.31
C LEU A 280 -17.96 16.44 10.17
N THR A 281 -17.50 15.83 9.10
CA THR A 281 -16.10 15.83 8.69
C THR A 281 -16.00 16.51 7.34
N ALA A 282 -15.02 17.38 7.14
CA ALA A 282 -14.71 18.00 5.85
C ALA A 282 -13.21 17.98 5.62
N ASN A 283 -12.80 17.80 4.36
CA ASN A 283 -11.41 17.81 3.96
C ASN A 283 -11.26 18.47 2.59
N VAL A 284 -10.23 19.28 2.41
CA VAL A 284 -9.85 19.85 1.12
C VAL A 284 -8.36 19.66 0.94
N VAL A 285 -7.98 19.04 -0.17
CA VAL A 285 -6.58 18.79 -0.53
C VAL A 285 -6.28 19.40 -1.88
N GLY A 286 -5.31 20.29 -1.91
CA GLY A 286 -4.73 20.84 -3.13
C GLY A 286 -3.36 20.21 -3.38
N THR A 287 -3.15 19.66 -4.57
CA THR A 287 -1.88 19.07 -5.01
C THR A 287 -1.43 19.71 -6.31
N SER A 288 -0.14 20.00 -6.40
CA SER A 288 0.52 20.41 -7.65
C SER A 288 1.71 19.48 -7.87
N ILE A 289 1.91 19.00 -9.10
CA ILE A 289 3.05 18.14 -9.46
C ILE A 289 3.71 18.77 -10.69
N ALA A 290 5.00 19.03 -10.62
CA ALA A 290 5.83 19.40 -11.76
C ALA A 290 6.81 18.26 -12.01
N THR A 291 6.78 17.69 -13.20
CA THR A 291 7.64 16.58 -13.63
C THR A 291 8.48 17.00 -14.82
N ASN A 292 9.76 16.67 -14.78
CA ASN A 292 10.65 16.82 -15.92
C ASN A 292 11.37 15.48 -16.12
N GLN A 293 11.18 14.86 -17.28
CA GLN A 293 11.73 13.54 -17.61
C GLN A 293 12.47 13.56 -18.94
N TYR A 294 13.58 12.87 -18.98
CA TYR A 294 14.37 12.58 -20.17
C TYR A 294 14.48 11.09 -20.35
N SER A 295 14.32 10.60 -21.58
CA SER A 295 14.52 9.21 -21.95
C SER A 295 15.31 9.11 -23.25
N TYR A 296 16.25 8.18 -23.27
CA TYR A 296 17.07 7.82 -24.44
C TYR A 296 17.13 6.30 -24.58
N ASN A 297 17.01 5.82 -25.81
CA ASN A 297 17.16 4.41 -26.15
C ASN A 297 17.78 4.31 -27.57
N ASN A 298 18.86 3.53 -27.75
CA ASN A 298 19.53 3.38 -29.03
C ASN A 298 19.24 2.04 -29.75
N GLU A 299 18.35 1.22 -29.21
CA GLU A 299 17.97 -0.02 -29.91
C GLU A 299 17.09 0.31 -31.13
N GLY A 300 17.55 -0.14 -32.32
CA GLY A 300 16.89 0.22 -33.58
C GLY A 300 17.13 1.68 -34.02
N GLY A 301 18.24 2.29 -33.58
CA GLY A 301 18.61 3.69 -33.80
C GLY A 301 18.29 4.58 -32.60
N ASP A 302 18.95 5.72 -32.53
CA ASP A 302 18.77 6.67 -31.46
C ASP A 302 17.31 7.14 -31.39
N TYR A 303 16.77 7.16 -30.18
CA TYR A 303 15.42 7.61 -29.88
C TYR A 303 15.44 8.35 -28.56
N THR A 304 15.12 9.64 -28.61
CA THR A 304 15.25 10.53 -27.47
C THR A 304 13.99 11.38 -27.33
N TYR A 305 13.49 11.49 -26.13
CA TYR A 305 12.41 12.42 -25.85
C TYR A 305 12.52 13.01 -24.45
N TRP A 306 11.90 14.18 -24.30
CA TRP A 306 11.71 14.87 -23.03
C TRP A 306 10.23 15.00 -22.76
N VAL A 307 9.87 14.98 -21.48
CA VAL A 307 8.51 15.26 -21.02
C VAL A 307 8.57 16.38 -20.01
N ASP A 308 7.82 17.45 -20.26
CA ASP A 308 7.55 18.50 -19.27
C ASP A 308 6.08 18.38 -18.85
N GLY A 309 5.88 17.98 -17.61
CA GLY A 309 4.57 17.62 -17.07
C GLY A 309 4.15 18.52 -15.92
N HIS A 310 2.91 18.99 -15.99
CA HIS A 310 2.25 19.74 -14.92
C HIS A 310 0.90 19.14 -14.60
N THR A 311 0.71 18.76 -13.36
CA THR A 311 -0.59 18.29 -12.83
C THR A 311 -0.99 19.14 -11.64
N TRP A 312 -2.24 19.56 -11.59
CA TRP A 312 -2.83 20.08 -10.37
C TRP A 312 -4.18 19.42 -10.11
N SER A 313 -4.49 19.21 -8.85
CA SER A 313 -5.78 18.68 -8.44
C SER A 313 -6.29 19.32 -7.16
N ILE A 314 -7.61 19.40 -7.05
CA ILE A 314 -8.31 19.77 -5.84
C ILE A 314 -9.31 18.65 -5.55
N LEU A 315 -9.21 18.07 -4.37
CA LEU A 315 -10.17 17.10 -3.87
C LEU A 315 -10.85 17.67 -2.62
N SER A 316 -12.17 17.71 -2.65
CA SER A 316 -12.99 18.17 -1.53
C SER A 316 -13.93 17.06 -1.11
N GLU A 317 -14.00 16.78 0.19
CA GLU A 317 -14.83 15.72 0.74
C GLU A 317 -15.57 16.20 1.97
N ALA A 318 -16.82 15.76 2.14
CA ALA A 318 -17.61 15.99 3.33
C ALA A 318 -18.36 14.71 3.72
N ILE A 319 -18.32 14.33 4.99
CA ILE A 319 -19.04 13.19 5.55
C ILE A 319 -19.86 13.63 6.75
N TYR A 320 -21.15 13.36 6.71
CA TYR A 320 -22.05 13.45 7.86
C TYR A 320 -22.29 12.06 8.44
N GLU A 321 -22.11 11.91 9.74
CA GLU A 321 -22.36 10.66 10.47
C GLU A 321 -23.37 10.87 11.59
N ASN A 322 -24.34 9.95 11.71
CA ASN A 322 -25.32 9.92 12.77
C ASN A 322 -25.34 8.53 13.44
N ARG A 323 -24.91 8.48 14.72
CA ARG A 323 -24.83 7.27 15.54
C ARG A 323 -26.15 7.05 16.26
N LEU A 324 -27.06 6.36 15.63
CA LEU A 324 -28.32 5.94 16.21
C LEU A 324 -28.12 4.59 16.93
N SER A 325 -28.81 4.35 18.03
CA SER A 325 -28.84 3.00 18.57
C SER A 325 -30.01 2.24 17.92
N PRO A 326 -29.79 1.12 17.16
CA PRO A 326 -28.63 0.22 17.17
C PRO A 326 -27.69 0.34 15.96
N PHE A 327 -27.73 1.38 15.15
CA PHE A 327 -26.92 1.51 13.94
C PHE A 327 -26.35 2.92 13.75
N THR A 328 -25.33 3.03 12.91
CA THR A 328 -24.73 4.28 12.43
C THR A 328 -25.09 4.48 10.98
N LEU A 329 -25.52 5.69 10.61
CA LEU A 329 -25.71 6.14 9.24
C LEU A 329 -24.62 7.13 8.88
N SER A 330 -23.99 6.96 7.73
CA SER A 330 -23.02 7.87 7.17
C SER A 330 -23.44 8.28 5.76
N PHE A 331 -23.35 9.57 5.45
CA PHE A 331 -23.56 10.10 4.11
C PHE A 331 -22.36 10.93 3.72
N GLY A 332 -21.85 10.75 2.54
CA GLY A 332 -20.67 11.47 2.09
C GLY A 332 -20.79 11.96 0.65
N LEU A 333 -20.06 13.02 0.41
CA LEU A 333 -19.87 13.64 -0.90
C LEU A 333 -18.39 13.90 -1.09
N GLN A 334 -17.84 13.49 -2.24
CA GLN A 334 -16.49 13.80 -2.66
C GLN A 334 -16.52 14.42 -4.06
N HIS A 335 -15.80 15.52 -4.23
CA HIS A 335 -15.65 16.19 -5.53
C HIS A 335 -14.16 16.31 -5.85
N LYS A 336 -13.76 15.87 -7.02
CA LYS A 336 -12.38 15.94 -7.53
C LYS A 336 -12.35 16.73 -8.83
N LEU A 337 -11.40 17.65 -8.90
CA LEU A 337 -10.99 18.34 -10.12
C LEU A 337 -9.52 18.04 -10.34
N LYS A 338 -9.16 17.63 -11.55
CA LYS A 338 -7.77 17.37 -11.94
C LYS A 338 -7.52 17.88 -13.34
N TYR A 339 -6.41 18.58 -13.50
CA TYR A 339 -5.86 18.97 -14.79
C TYR A 339 -4.44 18.43 -14.91
N THR A 340 -4.13 17.80 -16.03
CA THR A 340 -2.79 17.33 -16.35
C THR A 340 -2.42 17.79 -17.74
N CYS A 341 -1.23 18.36 -17.89
CA CYS A 341 -0.65 18.78 -19.15
C CYS A 341 0.75 18.17 -19.26
N ASN A 342 0.98 17.32 -20.25
CA ASN A 342 2.27 16.70 -20.53
C ASN A 342 2.70 17.04 -21.97
N GLU A 343 3.77 17.77 -22.11
CA GLU A 343 4.38 18.12 -23.39
C GLU A 343 5.56 17.18 -23.65
N TYR A 344 5.44 16.40 -24.72
CA TYR A 344 6.50 15.53 -25.24
C TYR A 344 7.22 16.24 -26.38
N THR A 345 8.55 16.24 -26.33
CA THR A 345 9.41 16.83 -27.37
C THR A 345 10.57 15.87 -27.72
N GLY A 346 11.12 16.00 -28.92
CA GLY A 346 12.18 15.14 -29.45
C GLY A 346 11.64 14.21 -30.53
N ASP A 347 11.97 12.90 -30.45
CA ASP A 347 11.45 11.90 -31.41
C ASP A 347 9.97 11.58 -31.20
N VAL A 348 9.43 11.99 -30.06
CA VAL A 348 7.99 12.08 -29.79
C VAL A 348 7.62 13.56 -29.73
N SER A 349 6.55 13.95 -30.44
CA SER A 349 5.96 15.30 -30.33
C SER A 349 4.47 15.13 -30.07
N SER A 350 4.05 15.42 -28.84
CA SER A 350 2.66 15.27 -28.41
C SER A 350 2.39 16.22 -27.25
N LEU A 351 1.21 16.81 -27.24
CA LEU A 351 0.70 17.62 -26.12
C LEU A 351 -0.56 16.92 -25.58
N ASN A 352 -0.45 16.41 -24.37
CA ASN A 352 -1.55 15.75 -23.69
C ASN A 352 -2.14 16.63 -22.61
N GLU A 353 -3.31 17.17 -22.86
CA GLU A 353 -4.10 17.93 -21.91
C GLU A 353 -5.30 17.11 -21.46
N LEU A 354 -5.36 16.76 -20.19
CA LEU A 354 -6.45 16.01 -19.60
C LEU A 354 -7.15 16.83 -18.51
N HIS A 355 -8.45 16.98 -18.64
CA HIS A 355 -9.34 17.47 -17.61
C HIS A 355 -10.17 16.32 -17.07
N ASN A 356 -10.11 16.08 -15.76
CA ASN A 356 -10.95 15.10 -15.08
C ASN A 356 -11.75 15.80 -13.98
N GLN A 357 -13.06 15.57 -13.99
CA GLN A 357 -13.96 15.99 -12.92
C GLN A 357 -14.78 14.80 -12.47
N SER A 358 -14.78 14.53 -11.17
CA SER A 358 -15.64 13.51 -10.59
C SER A 358 -16.44 14.01 -9.39
N LEU A 359 -17.66 13.48 -9.27
CA LEU A 359 -18.52 13.69 -8.10
C LEU A 359 -18.95 12.32 -7.61
N TYR A 360 -18.60 11.98 -6.38
CA TYR A 360 -18.96 10.75 -5.70
C TYR A 360 -19.88 11.02 -4.53
N LEU A 361 -21.02 10.35 -4.50
CA LEU A 361 -21.99 10.36 -3.43
C LEU A 361 -22.10 8.98 -2.83
N PHE A 362 -22.14 8.85 -1.51
CA PHE A 362 -22.37 7.57 -0.87
C PHE A 362 -23.25 7.67 0.37
N GLY A 363 -23.92 6.55 0.66
CA GLY A 363 -24.60 6.31 1.91
C GLY A 363 -24.20 4.95 2.46
N GLU A 364 -23.95 4.86 3.78
CA GLU A 364 -23.57 3.63 4.46
C GLU A 364 -24.33 3.48 5.78
N MET A 365 -24.82 2.28 6.03
CA MET A 365 -25.42 1.88 7.30
C MET A 365 -24.58 0.76 7.90
N LYS A 366 -24.14 0.93 9.16
CA LYS A 366 -23.36 -0.05 9.91
C LYS A 366 -24.01 -0.30 11.27
N GLY A 367 -24.15 -1.56 11.66
CA GLY A 367 -24.75 -1.90 12.94
C GLY A 367 -24.56 -3.33 13.35
N LYS A 368 -25.15 -3.66 14.52
CA LYS A 368 -25.18 -5.03 15.05
C LYS A 368 -26.57 -5.31 15.61
N TRP A 369 -27.16 -6.41 15.17
CA TRP A 369 -28.41 -6.93 15.69
C TRP A 369 -28.18 -8.31 16.30
N ARG A 370 -28.20 -8.39 17.64
CA ARG A 370 -27.85 -9.59 18.40
C ARG A 370 -26.47 -10.13 17.98
N LYS A 371 -26.41 -11.31 17.32
CA LYS A 371 -25.20 -11.97 16.82
C LYS A 371 -24.84 -11.60 15.39
N LEU A 372 -25.66 -10.79 14.71
CA LEU A 372 -25.47 -10.40 13.32
C LEU A 372 -24.92 -8.97 13.26
N GLY A 373 -23.66 -8.80 12.86
CA GLY A 373 -23.08 -7.54 12.43
C GLY A 373 -23.37 -7.30 10.95
N TYR A 374 -23.60 -6.05 10.55
CA TYR A 374 -23.87 -5.73 9.14
C TYR A 374 -23.27 -4.37 8.77
N VAL A 375 -22.81 -4.27 7.52
CA VAL A 375 -22.48 -3.04 6.83
C VAL A 375 -23.17 -3.10 5.47
N ALA A 376 -23.90 -2.06 5.10
CA ALA A 376 -24.52 -1.93 3.80
C ALA A 376 -24.25 -0.51 3.28
N GLY A 377 -23.57 -0.41 2.14
CA GLY A 377 -23.16 0.84 1.55
C GLY A 377 -23.56 0.91 0.07
N LEU A 378 -23.88 2.10 -0.37
CA LEU A 378 -24.17 2.41 -1.75
C LEU A 378 -23.43 3.67 -2.15
N GLY A 379 -22.58 3.57 -3.19
CA GLY A 379 -21.89 4.68 -3.80
C GLY A 379 -22.31 4.88 -5.24
N VAL A 380 -22.40 6.13 -5.66
CA VAL A 380 -22.64 6.51 -7.06
C VAL A 380 -21.69 7.64 -7.41
N SER A 381 -20.95 7.52 -8.51
CA SER A 381 -20.12 8.63 -9.01
C SER A 381 -20.44 8.97 -10.47
N THR A 382 -20.20 10.23 -10.79
CA THR A 382 -20.08 10.70 -12.17
C THR A 382 -18.61 10.98 -12.44
N GLU A 383 -18.13 10.55 -13.61
CA GLU A 383 -16.77 10.79 -14.07
C GLU A 383 -16.85 11.46 -15.44
N HIS A 384 -16.22 12.64 -15.54
CA HIS A 384 -16.15 13.40 -16.78
C HIS A 384 -14.68 13.60 -17.15
N TYR A 385 -14.32 13.09 -18.33
CA TYR A 385 -12.98 13.25 -18.90
C TYR A 385 -13.04 14.03 -20.19
N ARG A 386 -12.07 14.89 -20.39
CA ARG A 386 -11.80 15.57 -21.63
C ARG A 386 -10.30 15.48 -21.93
N GLN A 387 -9.96 14.97 -23.12
CA GLN A 387 -8.60 14.93 -23.64
C GLN A 387 -8.65 15.25 -25.14
N GLY A 388 -8.11 16.41 -25.55
CA GLY A 388 -8.25 16.88 -26.91
C GLY A 388 -9.72 16.94 -27.36
N ASP A 389 -10.06 16.19 -28.42
CA ASP A 389 -11.42 16.07 -28.95
C ASP A 389 -12.24 14.95 -28.30
N HIS A 390 -11.62 14.11 -27.46
CA HIS A 390 -12.30 13.02 -26.77
C HIS A 390 -13.00 13.52 -25.50
N HIS A 391 -14.28 13.16 -25.36
CA HIS A 391 -15.10 13.51 -24.20
C HIS A 391 -15.82 12.26 -23.70
N PHE A 392 -15.63 11.93 -22.43
CA PHE A 392 -16.25 10.78 -21.80
C PHE A 392 -17.04 11.19 -20.58
N SER A 393 -18.19 10.57 -20.40
CA SER A 393 -19.04 10.76 -19.22
C SER A 393 -19.59 9.41 -18.79
N PHE A 394 -19.27 9.01 -17.56
CA PHE A 394 -19.66 7.73 -16.99
C PHE A 394 -20.42 7.91 -15.69
N TRP A 395 -21.41 7.03 -15.48
CA TRP A 395 -22.04 6.81 -14.19
C TRP A 395 -21.56 5.49 -13.63
N LEU A 396 -20.96 5.52 -12.43
CA LEU A 396 -20.38 4.35 -11.77
C LEU A 396 -21.20 4.04 -10.53
N PHE A 397 -21.60 2.79 -10.38
CA PHE A 397 -22.43 2.31 -9.30
C PHE A 397 -21.67 1.30 -8.45
N ARG A 398 -21.56 1.52 -7.14
CA ARG A 398 -20.65 0.82 -6.23
C ARG A 398 -21.36 0.35 -4.95
N PRO A 399 -22.22 -0.68 -5.00
CA PRO A 399 -22.79 -1.26 -3.79
C PRO A 399 -21.77 -2.15 -3.06
N LYS A 400 -21.76 -2.07 -1.74
CA LYS A 400 -21.00 -2.95 -0.85
C LYS A 400 -21.90 -3.46 0.27
N GLY A 401 -21.75 -4.75 0.63
CA GLY A 401 -22.46 -5.33 1.75
C GLY A 401 -21.60 -6.35 2.50
N THR A 402 -21.62 -6.30 3.83
CA THR A 402 -20.94 -7.26 4.70
C THR A 402 -21.90 -7.74 5.78
N LEU A 403 -21.94 -9.04 5.98
CA LEU A 403 -22.72 -9.69 7.03
C LEU A 403 -21.77 -10.57 7.85
N THR A 404 -21.68 -10.33 9.16
CA THR A 404 -20.85 -11.11 10.09
C THR A 404 -21.74 -11.74 11.15
N TYR A 405 -21.76 -13.08 11.21
CA TYR A 405 -22.56 -13.83 12.16
C TYR A 405 -21.67 -14.54 13.20
N GLU A 406 -21.89 -14.20 14.48
CA GLU A 406 -21.21 -14.85 15.62
C GLU A 406 -21.87 -16.21 15.92
N ILE A 407 -21.33 -17.30 15.37
CA ILE A 407 -21.82 -18.66 15.61
C ILE A 407 -21.61 -19.02 17.09
N LEU A 408 -20.36 -18.84 17.56
CA LEU A 408 -19.92 -18.98 18.95
C LEU A 408 -19.08 -17.75 19.32
N PRO A 409 -18.81 -17.48 20.60
CA PRO A 409 -17.90 -16.39 20.99
C PRO A 409 -16.50 -16.48 20.36
N SER A 410 -16.07 -17.70 20.03
CA SER A 410 -14.78 -17.99 19.38
C SER A 410 -14.86 -18.24 17.87
N LEU A 411 -16.04 -18.26 17.27
CA LEU A 411 -16.23 -18.65 15.87
C LEU A 411 -17.21 -17.69 15.18
N SER A 412 -16.77 -17.02 14.15
CA SER A 412 -17.58 -16.10 13.33
C SER A 412 -17.51 -16.46 11.85
N LEU A 413 -18.62 -16.27 11.16
CA LEU A 413 -18.75 -16.38 9.71
C LEU A 413 -19.03 -14.99 9.12
N CYS A 414 -18.23 -14.57 8.17
CA CYS A 414 -18.38 -13.29 7.49
C CYS A 414 -18.58 -13.54 5.99
N TYR A 415 -19.59 -12.92 5.41
CA TYR A 415 -19.79 -12.85 3.97
C TYR A 415 -19.78 -11.41 3.52
N SER A 416 -19.06 -11.10 2.45
CA SER A 416 -19.07 -9.79 1.81
C SER A 416 -19.32 -9.87 0.31
N LEU A 417 -20.05 -8.87 -0.19
CA LEU A 417 -20.30 -8.61 -1.60
C LEU A 417 -19.85 -7.19 -1.91
N GLU A 418 -19.06 -7.03 -2.95
CA GLU A 418 -18.67 -5.75 -3.50
C GLU A 418 -18.87 -5.73 -5.00
N ILE A 419 -19.49 -4.67 -5.51
CA ILE A 419 -19.45 -4.31 -6.93
C ILE A 419 -18.71 -2.98 -7.00
N SER A 420 -17.55 -2.97 -7.66
CA SER A 420 -16.76 -1.76 -7.90
C SER A 420 -16.69 -1.48 -9.39
N GLN A 421 -16.62 -0.20 -9.73
CA GLN A 421 -16.34 0.25 -11.08
C GLN A 421 -15.21 1.27 -11.02
N HIS A 422 -14.21 1.11 -11.86
CA HIS A 422 -13.05 2.00 -11.92
C HIS A 422 -12.62 2.23 -13.35
N ILE A 423 -12.02 3.37 -13.60
CA ILE A 423 -11.45 3.75 -14.89
C ILE A 423 -9.95 3.45 -14.84
N SER A 424 -9.37 3.03 -15.95
CA SER A 424 -7.95 2.79 -16.11
C SER A 424 -7.12 4.05 -15.79
N GLN A 425 -5.84 3.85 -15.53
CA GLN A 425 -4.92 4.96 -15.22
C GLN A 425 -4.91 6.00 -16.32
N ILE A 426 -4.75 7.27 -15.93
CA ILE A 426 -4.75 8.43 -16.84
C ILE A 426 -3.74 8.26 -17.99
N ALA A 427 -2.57 7.71 -17.70
CA ALA A 427 -1.55 7.43 -18.70
C ALA A 427 -2.05 6.54 -19.85
N MET A 428 -2.92 5.58 -19.56
CA MET A 428 -3.44 4.63 -20.56
C MET A 428 -4.53 5.22 -21.46
N ILE A 429 -5.05 6.40 -21.11
CA ILE A 429 -6.07 7.13 -21.92
C ILE A 429 -5.39 8.04 -22.96
N SER A 430 -4.09 8.31 -22.84
CA SER A 430 -3.34 9.11 -23.81
C SER A 430 -3.25 8.42 -25.18
N ASP A 431 -3.29 9.17 -26.25
CA ASP A 431 -3.06 8.70 -27.63
C ASP A 431 -1.57 8.71 -28.04
N THR A 432 -0.68 9.08 -27.12
CA THR A 432 0.76 9.15 -27.36
C THR A 432 1.34 7.78 -27.67
N LYS A 433 2.28 7.73 -28.64
CA LYS A 433 3.05 6.54 -29.02
C LYS A 433 4.47 6.68 -28.56
N ILE A 434 4.95 5.68 -27.80
CA ILE A 434 6.34 5.65 -27.29
C ILE A 434 7.00 4.36 -27.68
N ARG A 435 8.16 4.45 -28.33
CA ARG A 435 8.99 3.30 -28.71
C ARG A 435 9.67 2.72 -27.46
N GLN A 436 9.44 1.43 -27.22
CA GLN A 436 10.06 0.71 -26.12
C GLN A 436 11.40 0.08 -26.52
N ASN A 437 11.48 -0.46 -27.74
CA ASN A 437 12.68 -1.06 -28.34
C ASN A 437 12.52 -1.08 -29.86
N SER A 438 13.43 -1.77 -30.58
CA SER A 438 13.40 -1.86 -32.06
C SER A 438 12.12 -2.43 -32.65
N MET A 439 11.40 -3.27 -31.87
CA MET A 439 10.21 -4.00 -32.33
C MET A 439 8.93 -3.52 -31.69
N GLU A 440 8.98 -2.97 -30.47
CA GLU A 440 7.80 -2.73 -29.63
C GLU A 440 7.53 -1.25 -29.38
N TRP A 441 6.24 -0.92 -29.41
CA TRP A 441 5.67 0.40 -29.11
C TRP A 441 4.58 0.31 -28.05
N THR A 442 4.53 1.25 -27.16
CA THR A 442 3.40 1.46 -26.26
C THR A 442 2.51 2.58 -26.81
N VAL A 443 1.21 2.32 -26.85
CA VAL A 443 0.19 3.27 -27.33
C VAL A 443 -0.95 3.27 -26.32
N GLY A 444 -1.33 4.42 -25.82
CA GLY A 444 -2.52 4.54 -25.00
C GLY A 444 -3.80 4.36 -25.82
N ASN A 445 -4.94 4.25 -25.15
CA ASN A 445 -6.24 4.08 -25.78
C ASN A 445 -7.27 5.01 -25.13
N PRO A 446 -7.67 6.09 -25.80
CA PRO A 446 -8.67 7.02 -25.26
C PRO A 446 -10.08 6.40 -25.17
N ASP A 447 -10.38 5.32 -25.91
CA ASP A 447 -11.70 4.68 -25.96
C ASP A 447 -11.93 3.66 -24.81
N ILE A 448 -11.12 3.70 -23.76
CA ILE A 448 -11.27 2.80 -22.62
C ILE A 448 -12.53 3.17 -21.81
N THR A 449 -13.35 2.15 -21.50
CA THR A 449 -14.50 2.28 -20.60
C THR A 449 -14.19 1.73 -19.20
N PRO A 450 -15.00 2.09 -18.18
CA PRO A 450 -14.80 1.59 -16.83
C PRO A 450 -14.92 0.07 -16.72
N ASN A 451 -13.98 -0.55 -16.00
CA ASN A 451 -14.08 -1.95 -15.60
C ASN A 451 -15.14 -2.12 -14.52
N LYS A 452 -15.83 -3.28 -14.53
CA LYS A 452 -16.82 -3.65 -13.51
C LYS A 452 -16.43 -4.95 -12.83
N VAL A 453 -16.00 -4.83 -11.58
CA VAL A 453 -15.56 -5.93 -10.74
C VAL A 453 -16.66 -6.34 -9.78
N THR A 454 -17.00 -7.62 -9.74
CA THR A 454 -17.87 -8.20 -8.70
C THR A 454 -17.05 -9.17 -7.87
N ARG A 455 -17.04 -8.96 -6.55
CA ARG A 455 -16.26 -9.72 -5.58
C ARG A 455 -17.18 -10.31 -4.52
N HIS A 456 -17.08 -11.61 -4.30
CA HIS A 456 -17.72 -12.34 -3.21
C HIS A 456 -16.64 -12.90 -2.31
N GLN A 457 -16.75 -12.71 -1.01
CA GLN A 457 -15.80 -13.26 -0.05
C GLN A 457 -16.55 -13.93 1.10
N LEU A 458 -16.09 -15.10 1.49
CA LEU A 458 -16.56 -15.84 2.65
C LEU A 458 -15.38 -16.14 3.58
N LYS A 459 -15.51 -15.80 4.86
CA LYS A 459 -14.48 -16.00 5.89
C LYS A 459 -15.06 -16.72 7.08
N LEU A 460 -14.35 -17.72 7.57
CA LEU A 460 -14.62 -18.42 8.83
C LEU A 460 -13.45 -18.14 9.77
N SER A 461 -13.67 -17.30 10.78
CA SER A 461 -12.65 -16.89 11.73
C SER A 461 -12.85 -17.59 13.06
N TYR A 462 -11.81 -18.29 13.52
CA TYR A 462 -11.73 -18.92 14.83
C TYR A 462 -10.69 -18.21 15.69
N THR A 463 -11.10 -17.75 16.88
CA THR A 463 -10.22 -17.04 17.82
C THR A 463 -10.38 -17.65 19.21
N MET A 464 -9.30 -18.17 19.78
CA MET A 464 -9.27 -18.70 21.13
C MET A 464 -7.97 -18.30 21.83
N LEU A 465 -8.07 -17.48 22.88
CA LEU A 465 -6.96 -17.00 23.72
C LEU A 465 -5.71 -16.56 22.97
N ARG A 466 -4.88 -17.53 22.55
CA ARG A 466 -3.54 -17.35 21.94
C ARG A 466 -3.46 -17.79 20.49
N PHE A 467 -4.56 -18.27 19.94
CA PHE A 467 -4.62 -18.84 18.61
C PHE A 467 -5.74 -18.20 17.80
N THR A 468 -5.42 -17.69 16.63
CA THR A 468 -6.40 -17.18 15.66
C THR A 468 -6.14 -17.85 14.33
N SER A 469 -7.18 -18.41 13.72
CA SER A 469 -7.12 -18.97 12.37
C SER A 469 -8.32 -18.48 11.57
N GLU A 470 -8.08 -18.09 10.34
CA GLU A 470 -9.09 -17.63 9.39
C GLU A 470 -9.00 -18.43 8.11
N LEU A 471 -10.03 -19.21 7.81
CA LEU A 471 -10.23 -19.85 6.53
C LEU A 471 -11.06 -18.89 5.64
N PHE A 472 -10.58 -18.58 4.45
CA PHE A 472 -11.29 -17.71 3.53
C PHE A 472 -11.42 -18.30 2.14
N SER A 473 -12.48 -17.89 1.44
CA SER A 473 -12.68 -18.12 0.02
C SER A 473 -13.15 -16.84 -0.63
N GLU A 474 -12.60 -16.51 -1.77
CA GLU A 474 -12.96 -15.33 -2.55
C GLU A 474 -13.20 -15.73 -4.01
N TYR A 475 -14.30 -15.25 -4.57
CA TYR A 475 -14.60 -15.32 -5.99
C TYR A 475 -14.75 -13.91 -6.54
N ARG A 476 -13.94 -13.59 -7.55
CA ARG A 476 -13.96 -12.32 -8.27
C ARG A 476 -14.28 -12.57 -9.74
N THR A 477 -15.09 -11.71 -10.33
CA THR A 477 -15.37 -11.72 -11.78
C THR A 477 -15.42 -10.31 -12.32
N ASP A 478 -14.71 -10.11 -13.42
CA ASP A 478 -14.66 -8.88 -14.21
C ASP A 478 -15.16 -9.26 -15.61
N PRO A 479 -16.47 -9.19 -15.89
CA PRO A 479 -17.07 -9.77 -17.11
C PRO A 479 -16.65 -9.03 -18.39
N GLN A 480 -16.22 -7.79 -18.28
CA GLN A 480 -15.58 -6.99 -19.33
C GLN A 480 -14.53 -6.13 -18.66
N CYS A 481 -13.26 -6.32 -18.99
CA CYS A 481 -12.18 -5.52 -18.42
C CYS A 481 -11.17 -5.08 -19.47
N ASN A 482 -10.51 -3.96 -19.17
CA ASN A 482 -9.40 -3.50 -19.95
C ASN A 482 -8.20 -4.39 -19.65
N MET A 483 -7.69 -5.07 -20.67
CA MET A 483 -6.50 -5.93 -20.59
C MET A 483 -5.51 -5.57 -21.68
N ALA A 484 -4.26 -5.90 -21.42
CA ALA A 484 -3.19 -5.80 -22.41
C ALA A 484 -3.61 -6.47 -23.74
N SER A 485 -3.36 -5.78 -24.83
CA SER A 485 -3.59 -6.26 -26.17
C SER A 485 -2.39 -5.93 -27.05
N TYR A 486 -1.96 -6.91 -27.82
CA TYR A 486 -0.84 -6.77 -28.73
C TYR A 486 -1.34 -6.89 -30.16
N SER A 487 -0.82 -6.04 -31.04
CA SER A 487 -1.10 -6.09 -32.47
C SER A 487 0.18 -5.98 -33.26
N ARG A 488 0.20 -6.60 -34.44
CA ARG A 488 1.35 -6.56 -35.36
C ARG A 488 0.95 -5.79 -36.61
N THR A 489 1.80 -4.84 -37.01
CA THR A 489 1.64 -4.07 -38.26
C THR A 489 2.20 -4.81 -39.46
N ALA A 490 1.94 -4.31 -40.67
CA ALA A 490 2.43 -4.89 -41.93
C ALA A 490 3.98 -4.84 -42.05
N ASP A 491 4.63 -3.89 -41.40
CA ASP A 491 6.07 -3.70 -41.32
C ASP A 491 6.70 -4.36 -40.08
N ASN A 492 6.00 -5.32 -39.47
CA ASN A 492 6.46 -6.09 -38.30
C ASN A 492 6.80 -5.24 -37.07
N GLN A 493 6.08 -4.14 -36.84
CA GLN A 493 6.10 -3.45 -35.56
C GLN A 493 5.00 -3.99 -34.66
N PHE A 494 5.28 -4.10 -33.35
CA PHE A 494 4.38 -4.67 -32.38
C PHE A 494 3.90 -3.58 -31.43
N TYR A 495 2.59 -3.37 -31.40
CA TYR A 495 1.97 -2.34 -30.55
C TYR A 495 1.31 -2.96 -29.33
N TYR A 496 1.72 -2.50 -28.17
CA TYR A 496 1.04 -2.75 -26.91
C TYR A 496 0.02 -1.63 -26.64
N THR A 497 -1.21 -2.00 -26.32
CA THR A 497 -2.24 -1.11 -25.83
C THR A 497 -3.13 -1.83 -24.81
N GLN A 498 -4.03 -1.11 -24.17
CA GLN A 498 -5.13 -1.71 -23.40
C GLN A 498 -6.43 -1.57 -24.17
N LYS A 499 -7.22 -2.63 -24.19
CA LYS A 499 -8.58 -2.61 -24.74
C LYS A 499 -9.53 -3.46 -23.90
N ILE A 500 -10.82 -3.20 -24.04
CA ILE A 500 -11.87 -4.01 -23.43
C ILE A 500 -11.88 -5.39 -24.06
N GLN A 501 -11.87 -6.43 -23.22
CA GLN A 501 -11.92 -7.83 -23.59
C GLN A 501 -12.95 -8.59 -22.75
N GLN A 502 -13.12 -9.91 -22.97
CA GLN A 502 -14.17 -10.70 -22.33
C GLN A 502 -14.08 -10.76 -20.79
N GLY A 503 -12.88 -10.78 -20.21
CA GLY A 503 -12.72 -10.56 -18.79
C GLY A 503 -11.96 -11.61 -18.02
N ILE A 504 -11.98 -11.45 -16.69
CA ILE A 504 -11.21 -12.22 -15.73
C ILE A 504 -12.13 -12.87 -14.70
N LYS A 505 -11.84 -14.12 -14.32
CA LYS A 505 -12.40 -14.79 -13.15
C LYS A 505 -11.26 -15.26 -12.26
N LEU A 506 -11.44 -15.11 -10.96
CA LEU A 506 -10.44 -15.47 -9.97
C LEU A 506 -11.12 -16.17 -8.80
N LEU A 507 -10.58 -17.30 -8.39
CA LEU A 507 -10.97 -18.02 -7.17
C LEU A 507 -9.76 -18.15 -6.27
N TYR A 508 -9.87 -17.67 -5.04
CA TYR A 508 -8.91 -17.90 -3.96
C TYR A 508 -9.54 -18.76 -2.85
N VAL A 509 -8.73 -19.64 -2.30
CA VAL A 509 -9.01 -20.32 -1.03
C VAL A 509 -7.74 -20.32 -0.21
N GLY A 510 -7.82 -19.86 1.03
CA GLY A 510 -6.63 -19.76 1.88
C GLY A 510 -6.91 -19.82 3.35
N ASN A 511 -5.84 -19.90 4.12
CA ASN A 511 -5.87 -19.90 5.57
C ASN A 511 -4.75 -19.00 6.11
N ASP A 512 -5.10 -18.15 7.08
CA ASP A 512 -4.18 -17.32 7.85
C ASP A 512 -4.24 -17.72 9.31
N THR A 513 -3.11 -18.03 9.90
CA THR A 513 -3.01 -18.49 11.29
C THR A 513 -1.97 -17.70 12.06
N ASN A 514 -2.34 -17.22 13.25
CA ASN A 514 -1.45 -16.57 14.20
C ASN A 514 -1.49 -17.31 15.54
N TRP A 515 -0.34 -17.59 16.11
CA TRP A 515 -0.22 -18.33 17.36
C TRP A 515 0.81 -17.70 18.31
N ASP A 516 0.36 -17.26 19.48
CA ASP A 516 1.22 -16.86 20.60
C ASP A 516 1.64 -18.12 21.37
N ILE A 517 2.73 -18.76 20.96
CA ILE A 517 3.23 -20.01 21.53
C ILE A 517 3.57 -19.81 23.02
N ILE A 518 4.37 -18.78 23.30
CA ILE A 518 4.70 -18.32 24.66
C ILE A 518 4.31 -16.85 24.73
N PRO A 519 3.32 -16.47 25.55
CA PRO A 519 2.86 -15.10 25.64
C PRO A 519 4.00 -14.12 25.88
N ASP A 520 3.99 -13.03 25.09
CA ASP A 520 4.97 -11.97 25.16
C ASP A 520 6.44 -12.37 24.90
N VAL A 521 6.71 -13.65 24.59
CA VAL A 521 8.06 -14.18 24.32
C VAL A 521 8.18 -14.73 22.92
N LEU A 522 7.27 -15.60 22.47
CA LEU A 522 7.39 -16.31 21.20
C LEU A 522 6.04 -16.39 20.48
N SER A 523 5.98 -15.85 19.27
CA SER A 523 4.81 -15.97 18.38
C SER A 523 5.21 -16.43 16.99
N CYS A 524 4.27 -17.02 16.26
CA CYS A 524 4.43 -17.36 14.87
C CYS A 524 3.15 -17.04 14.07
N SER A 525 3.33 -16.78 12.78
CA SER A 525 2.25 -16.58 11.82
C SER A 525 2.52 -17.40 10.58
N LEU A 526 1.45 -17.99 10.02
CA LEU A 526 1.49 -18.77 8.79
C LEU A 526 0.32 -18.35 7.91
N SER A 527 0.58 -18.19 6.62
CA SER A 527 -0.42 -17.91 5.59
C SER A 527 -0.21 -18.85 4.41
N ALA A 528 -1.30 -19.38 3.86
CA ALA A 528 -1.26 -20.19 2.64
C ALA A 528 -2.50 -19.92 1.80
N THR A 529 -2.33 -19.71 0.49
CA THR A 529 -3.41 -19.38 -0.43
C THR A 529 -3.24 -20.14 -1.74
N LEU A 530 -4.30 -20.82 -2.16
CA LEU A 530 -4.43 -21.43 -3.47
C LEU A 530 -5.28 -20.52 -4.36
N GLY A 531 -4.74 -20.09 -5.51
CA GLY A 531 -5.40 -19.24 -6.48
C GLY A 531 -5.63 -19.92 -7.81
N ARG A 532 -6.81 -19.72 -8.41
CA ARG A 532 -7.11 -20.12 -9.78
C ARG A 532 -7.53 -18.90 -10.59
N PHE A 533 -6.71 -18.53 -11.55
CA PHE A 533 -6.94 -17.44 -12.50
C PHE A 533 -7.48 -18.00 -13.81
N ILE A 534 -8.47 -17.34 -14.36
CA ILE A 534 -9.07 -17.63 -15.66
C ILE A 534 -9.19 -16.29 -16.38
N ASN A 535 -8.39 -16.09 -17.43
CA ASN A 535 -8.37 -14.87 -18.23
C ASN A 535 -8.88 -15.19 -19.64
N GLN A 536 -9.91 -14.49 -20.08
CA GLN A 536 -10.54 -14.66 -21.37
C GLN A 536 -10.42 -13.35 -22.15
N GLY A 537 -9.60 -13.37 -23.20
CA GLY A 537 -9.56 -12.33 -24.21
C GLY A 537 -10.51 -12.62 -25.36
N ASP A 538 -10.45 -11.78 -26.38
CA ASP A 538 -11.27 -11.98 -27.59
C ASP A 538 -10.83 -13.21 -28.39
N THR A 539 -9.53 -13.54 -28.36
CA THR A 539 -8.91 -14.61 -29.16
C THR A 539 -8.24 -15.69 -28.31
N TYR A 540 -8.18 -15.54 -26.98
CA TYR A 540 -7.46 -16.47 -26.11
C TYR A 540 -8.25 -16.83 -24.83
N SER A 541 -7.80 -17.91 -24.18
CA SER A 541 -8.24 -18.31 -22.84
C SER A 541 -7.08 -18.92 -22.09
N HIS A 542 -6.60 -18.24 -21.06
CA HIS A 542 -5.45 -18.65 -20.26
C HIS A 542 -5.85 -18.98 -18.82
N TYR A 543 -5.13 -19.94 -18.23
CA TYR A 543 -5.38 -20.46 -16.89
C TYR A 543 -4.09 -20.53 -16.10
N LEU A 544 -4.12 -20.06 -14.88
CA LEU A 544 -3.03 -20.21 -13.93
C LEU A 544 -3.55 -20.74 -12.60
N THR A 545 -2.87 -21.74 -12.04
CA THR A 545 -3.05 -22.12 -10.64
C THR A 545 -1.80 -21.71 -9.88
N SER A 546 -1.96 -20.96 -8.80
CA SER A 546 -0.85 -20.52 -7.94
C SER A 546 -1.04 -21.00 -6.52
N PHE A 547 0.07 -21.34 -5.86
CA PHE A 547 0.11 -21.63 -4.45
C PHE A 547 1.11 -20.69 -3.79
N ASN A 548 0.62 -19.80 -2.94
CA ASN A 548 1.41 -18.78 -2.26
C ASN A 548 1.39 -19.07 -0.76
N TYR A 549 2.55 -18.98 -0.10
CA TYR A 549 2.66 -19.15 1.33
C TYR A 549 3.67 -18.18 1.92
N SER A 550 3.46 -17.83 3.17
CA SER A 550 4.39 -17.04 3.97
C SER A 550 4.37 -17.48 5.41
N GLY A 551 5.44 -17.18 6.13
CA GLY A 551 5.53 -17.46 7.55
C GLY A 551 6.46 -16.49 8.25
N SER A 552 6.19 -16.24 9.54
CA SER A 552 7.07 -15.46 10.40
C SER A 552 7.15 -16.06 11.80
N ILE A 553 8.29 -15.82 12.44
CA ILE A 553 8.56 -16.16 13.85
C ILE A 553 9.12 -14.92 14.51
N GLN A 554 8.59 -14.57 15.67
CA GLN A 554 9.08 -13.49 16.51
C GLN A 554 9.42 -13.99 17.90
N ALA A 555 10.58 -13.60 18.43
CA ALA A 555 10.98 -13.86 19.80
C ALA A 555 11.43 -12.56 20.49
N THR A 556 10.99 -12.35 21.75
CA THR A 556 11.37 -11.19 22.56
C THR A 556 11.98 -11.69 23.88
N LEU A 557 13.26 -11.35 24.13
CA LEU A 557 14.05 -11.83 25.25
C LEU A 557 14.67 -10.62 25.97
N GLY A 558 13.94 -10.07 26.92
CA GLY A 558 14.35 -8.88 27.68
C GLY A 558 14.50 -7.66 26.76
N LYS A 559 15.75 -7.20 26.55
CA LYS A 559 16.05 -6.05 25.66
C LYS A 559 16.28 -6.45 24.20
N TRP A 560 16.29 -7.74 23.89
CA TRP A 560 16.52 -8.28 22.56
C TRP A 560 15.22 -8.71 21.92
N SER A 561 15.08 -8.44 20.63
CA SER A 561 13.97 -8.89 19.80
C SER A 561 14.53 -9.48 18.51
N PHE A 562 13.97 -10.61 18.11
CA PHE A 562 14.33 -11.33 16.91
C PHE A 562 13.06 -11.52 16.06
N TYR A 563 13.18 -11.30 14.76
CA TYR A 563 12.10 -11.53 13.81
C TYR A 563 12.68 -12.23 12.57
N ALA A 564 11.99 -13.26 12.12
CA ALA A 564 12.29 -13.95 10.89
C ALA A 564 11.00 -14.06 10.05
N TYR A 565 11.11 -13.76 8.77
CA TYR A 565 10.02 -13.84 7.80
C TYR A 565 10.52 -14.51 6.53
N ALA A 566 9.67 -15.34 5.91
CA ALA A 566 9.90 -15.88 4.58
C ALA A 566 8.58 -16.07 3.84
N ASP A 567 8.60 -15.83 2.51
CA ASP A 567 7.54 -16.19 1.58
C ASP A 567 8.10 -16.77 0.29
N ASN A 568 7.23 -17.37 -0.55
CA ASN A 568 7.61 -17.89 -1.86
C ASN A 568 7.35 -16.90 -3.02
N GLY A 569 7.12 -15.62 -2.70
CA GLY A 569 6.65 -14.62 -3.64
C GLY A 569 5.15 -14.75 -3.93
N TRP A 570 4.67 -13.94 -4.85
CA TRP A 570 3.27 -13.94 -5.26
C TRP A 570 3.16 -14.19 -6.76
N LYS A 571 2.46 -15.25 -7.14
CA LYS A 571 2.23 -15.61 -8.54
C LYS A 571 0.79 -15.29 -8.93
N PHE A 572 0.61 -14.52 -10.02
CA PHE A 572 -0.69 -14.09 -10.51
C PHE A 572 -0.69 -13.96 -12.04
N MET A 573 -1.89 -13.86 -12.65
CA MET A 573 -2.06 -13.69 -14.08
C MET A 573 -3.05 -12.57 -14.38
N GLU A 574 -2.71 -11.75 -15.35
CA GLU A 574 -3.58 -10.72 -15.91
C GLU A 574 -3.47 -10.72 -17.44
N GLY A 575 -4.63 -10.91 -18.10
CA GLY A 575 -4.66 -11.09 -19.55
C GLY A 575 -3.82 -12.28 -20.00
N GLU A 576 -2.85 -12.02 -20.87
CA GLU A 576 -1.93 -13.00 -21.44
C GLU A 576 -0.58 -13.06 -20.69
N THR A 577 -0.44 -12.27 -19.62
CA THR A 577 0.81 -12.21 -18.86
C THR A 577 0.62 -12.82 -17.48
N TRP A 578 1.48 -13.77 -17.12
CA TRP A 578 1.61 -14.15 -15.74
C TRP A 578 2.90 -13.60 -15.13
N ASN A 579 2.78 -13.21 -13.85
CA ASN A 579 3.84 -12.56 -13.10
C ASN A 579 4.14 -13.34 -11.84
N GLN A 580 5.38 -13.26 -11.37
CA GLN A 580 5.81 -13.76 -10.09
C GLN A 580 6.72 -12.74 -9.42
N GLN A 581 6.25 -12.15 -8.35
CA GLN A 581 7.11 -11.37 -7.45
C GLN A 581 8.14 -12.29 -6.79
N GLY A 582 9.33 -11.80 -6.57
CA GLY A 582 10.39 -12.54 -5.91
C GLY A 582 10.02 -12.98 -4.50
N ALA A 583 10.51 -14.14 -4.10
CA ALA A 583 10.44 -14.60 -2.72
C ALA A 583 11.18 -13.63 -1.80
N ALA A 584 10.61 -13.31 -0.65
CA ALA A 584 11.24 -12.44 0.34
C ALA A 584 11.68 -13.25 1.57
N THR A 585 12.83 -12.92 2.11
CA THR A 585 13.34 -13.47 3.37
C THR A 585 14.01 -12.36 4.16
N TYR A 586 13.60 -12.20 5.43
CA TYR A 586 14.14 -11.17 6.33
C TYR A 586 14.51 -11.80 7.66
N LEU A 587 15.67 -11.40 8.19
CA LEU A 587 16.07 -11.65 9.57
C LEU A 587 16.35 -10.30 10.23
N THR A 588 15.73 -10.05 11.38
CA THR A 588 15.92 -8.80 12.14
C THR A 588 16.33 -9.12 13.56
N CYS A 589 17.31 -8.39 14.07
CA CYS A 589 17.72 -8.41 15.46
C CYS A 589 17.72 -6.96 15.99
N THR A 590 16.94 -6.67 17.02
CA THR A 590 16.85 -5.33 17.62
C THR A 590 17.25 -5.36 19.08
N TYR A 591 18.10 -4.40 19.51
CA TYR A 591 18.49 -4.20 20.90
C TYR A 591 18.03 -2.83 21.40
N HIS A 592 17.31 -2.81 22.53
CA HIS A 592 16.76 -1.60 23.14
C HIS A 592 17.56 -1.16 24.36
N ILE A 593 17.94 0.13 24.39
CA ILE A 593 18.63 0.75 25.53
C ILE A 593 18.07 2.15 25.80
N GLY A 594 17.33 2.31 26.89
CA GLY A 594 16.71 3.59 27.24
C GLY A 594 15.79 4.12 26.13
N ASN A 595 16.11 5.27 25.59
CA ASN A 595 15.39 5.94 24.49
C ASN A 595 15.95 5.60 23.10
N CYS A 596 16.93 4.69 23.03
CA CYS A 596 17.55 4.26 21.77
C CYS A 596 17.20 2.82 21.45
N ALA A 597 17.17 2.51 20.16
CA ALA A 597 17.15 1.15 19.65
C ALA A 597 18.15 1.01 18.49
N PHE A 598 18.79 -0.13 18.43
CA PHE A 598 19.71 -0.52 17.36
C PHE A 598 19.19 -1.78 16.72
N SER A 599 18.96 -1.75 15.41
CA SER A 599 18.48 -2.92 14.66
C SER A 599 19.49 -3.31 13.60
N LEU A 600 19.63 -4.62 13.43
CA LEU A 600 20.33 -5.24 12.31
C LEU A 600 19.28 -5.94 11.46
N TYR A 601 19.21 -5.60 10.18
CA TYR A 601 18.36 -6.23 9.19
C TYR A 601 19.22 -7.01 8.20
N TRP A 602 18.82 -8.23 7.87
CA TRP A 602 19.47 -9.04 6.87
C TRP A 602 18.43 -9.55 5.88
N GLN A 603 18.43 -8.97 4.70
CA GLN A 603 17.51 -9.31 3.62
C GLN A 603 18.16 -10.34 2.69
N HIS A 604 17.35 -11.27 2.20
CA HIS A 604 17.77 -12.38 1.33
C HIS A 604 19.04 -13.08 1.82
N PRO A 605 19.09 -13.55 3.10
CA PRO A 605 20.26 -14.20 3.65
C PRO A 605 20.69 -15.39 2.78
N PHE A 606 22.01 -15.50 2.55
CA PHE A 606 22.64 -16.55 1.76
C PHE A 606 22.30 -16.55 0.26
N GLN A 607 21.61 -15.51 -0.26
CA GLN A 607 21.32 -15.34 -1.69
C GLN A 607 22.18 -14.22 -2.26
N HIS A 608 22.97 -14.50 -3.30
CA HIS A 608 23.83 -13.49 -3.94
C HIS A 608 23.11 -12.65 -4.99
N ASN A 609 22.18 -13.24 -5.71
CA ASN A 609 21.44 -12.60 -6.80
C ASN A 609 20.00 -13.08 -6.80
N PRO A 610 19.16 -12.61 -5.84
CA PRO A 610 17.77 -13.03 -5.76
C PRO A 610 16.99 -12.61 -7.00
N LYS A 611 16.09 -13.49 -7.45
CA LYS A 611 15.11 -13.15 -8.47
C LYS A 611 14.06 -12.26 -7.86
N MET A 612 14.03 -10.99 -8.27
CA MET A 612 13.09 -9.97 -7.74
C MET A 612 11.75 -10.00 -8.43
N ASN A 613 11.76 -10.28 -9.74
CA ASN A 613 10.53 -10.39 -10.53
C ASN A 613 10.72 -11.32 -11.72
N TYR A 614 9.64 -11.96 -12.14
CA TYR A 614 9.57 -12.74 -13.37
C TYR A 614 8.21 -12.50 -14.01
N ALA A 615 8.19 -12.28 -15.32
CA ALA A 615 6.97 -12.18 -16.12
C ALA A 615 7.10 -13.02 -17.39
N GLU A 616 5.98 -13.63 -17.80
CA GLU A 616 5.90 -14.35 -19.05
C GLU A 616 4.62 -13.95 -19.81
N LEU A 617 4.80 -13.35 -20.97
CA LEU A 617 3.75 -13.03 -21.92
C LEU A 617 3.57 -14.19 -22.89
N VAL A 618 2.35 -14.65 -23.05
CA VAL A 618 1.96 -15.72 -23.98
C VAL A 618 0.90 -15.19 -24.93
N ASN A 619 1.32 -14.39 -25.89
CA ASN A 619 0.47 -13.81 -26.94
C ASN A 619 0.70 -14.52 -28.28
N GLU A 620 -0.28 -14.47 -29.21
CA GLU A 620 -0.17 -15.11 -30.52
C GLU A 620 0.94 -14.53 -31.39
N TYR A 621 1.33 -13.24 -31.18
CA TYR A 621 2.36 -12.56 -31.97
C TYR A 621 3.68 -12.43 -31.23
N ILE A 622 3.66 -12.39 -29.88
CA ILE A 622 4.83 -12.20 -29.03
C ILE A 622 4.82 -13.20 -27.90
N GLN A 623 5.86 -13.97 -27.78
CA GLN A 623 6.16 -14.75 -26.58
C GLN A 623 7.37 -14.14 -25.90
N LYS A 624 7.24 -13.72 -24.63
CA LYS A 624 8.28 -12.94 -23.99
C LYS A 624 8.47 -13.38 -22.54
N LYS A 625 9.72 -13.60 -22.15
CA LYS A 625 10.11 -13.91 -20.77
C LYS A 625 11.02 -12.81 -20.25
N THR A 626 10.61 -12.22 -19.15
CA THR A 626 11.31 -11.13 -18.51
C THR A 626 11.73 -11.54 -17.11
N THR A 627 13.00 -11.39 -16.77
CA THR A 627 13.51 -11.67 -15.42
C THR A 627 14.30 -10.48 -14.91
N LEU A 628 14.01 -10.07 -13.68
CA LEU A 628 14.78 -9.09 -12.93
C LEU A 628 15.48 -9.77 -11.77
N TYR A 629 16.82 -9.69 -11.74
CA TYR A 629 17.64 -10.07 -10.61
C TYR A 629 18.15 -8.84 -9.90
N GLY A 630 18.20 -8.90 -8.56
CA GLY A 630 18.63 -7.78 -7.71
C GLY A 630 19.85 -8.13 -6.87
N LYS A 631 21.04 -8.05 -7.44
CA LYS A 631 22.29 -8.38 -6.75
C LYS A 631 22.48 -7.55 -5.47
N ASP A 632 22.14 -6.26 -5.51
CA ASP A 632 22.26 -5.37 -4.36
C ASP A 632 21.30 -5.72 -3.23
N PHE A 633 20.21 -6.44 -3.51
CA PHE A 633 19.29 -6.99 -2.51
C PHE A 633 19.80 -8.32 -1.91
N GLY A 634 20.74 -9.00 -2.60
CA GLY A 634 21.28 -10.26 -2.15
C GLY A 634 22.21 -10.09 -0.95
N ASN A 635 21.92 -10.81 0.16
CA ASN A 635 22.65 -10.66 1.42
C ASN A 635 22.71 -9.20 1.90
N MET A 636 21.69 -8.38 1.61
CA MET A 636 21.71 -6.98 2.03
C MET A 636 21.60 -6.87 3.54
N VAL A 637 22.65 -6.32 4.15
CA VAL A 637 22.71 -6.04 5.59
C VAL A 637 22.53 -4.54 5.81
N SER A 638 21.55 -4.18 6.63
CA SER A 638 21.29 -2.78 6.99
C SER A 638 21.30 -2.61 8.50
N VAL A 639 21.74 -1.45 8.94
CA VAL A 639 21.70 -1.03 10.35
C VAL A 639 20.71 0.10 10.50
N ASN A 640 19.93 0.06 11.58
CA ASN A 640 19.05 1.14 11.96
C ASN A 640 19.40 1.63 13.34
N PHE A 641 19.40 2.95 13.49
CA PHE A 641 19.47 3.65 14.77
C PHE A 641 18.20 4.46 14.94
N SER A 642 17.41 4.14 15.96
CA SER A 642 16.22 4.90 16.33
C SER A 642 16.44 5.55 17.68
N TRP A 643 16.20 6.85 17.78
CA TRP A 643 16.26 7.62 19.01
C TRP A 643 15.02 8.48 19.18
N LYS A 644 14.43 8.46 20.38
CA LYS A 644 13.24 9.25 20.71
C LYS A 644 13.42 9.90 22.07
N PHE A 645 13.18 11.19 22.13
CA PHE A 645 13.04 11.90 23.37
C PHE A 645 11.61 12.43 23.49
N ASN A 646 10.93 12.04 24.56
CA ASN A 646 9.55 12.44 24.82
C ASN A 646 9.46 13.00 26.23
N GLN A 647 8.96 14.24 26.36
CA GLN A 647 8.68 14.89 27.63
C GLN A 647 7.27 15.47 27.60
N GLY A 648 6.36 14.96 28.47
CA GLY A 648 5.00 15.46 28.56
C GLY A 648 4.16 14.76 29.63
N ARG A 649 3.11 15.44 30.11
CA ARG A 649 2.15 14.92 31.10
C ARG A 649 0.78 14.73 30.47
N LYS A 650 0.17 13.53 30.66
CA LYS A 650 -1.19 13.10 30.25
C LYS A 650 -1.45 12.97 28.74
N TYR A 651 -2.26 11.99 28.38
CA TYR A 651 -2.57 11.57 27.02
C TYR A 651 -4.01 11.94 26.62
N ARG A 652 -4.19 12.41 25.38
CA ARG A 652 -5.46 12.81 24.78
C ARG A 652 -5.66 12.08 23.45
N ASP A 653 -6.89 11.63 23.17
CA ASP A 653 -7.21 11.02 21.90
C ASP A 653 -7.64 12.09 20.89
N ILE A 654 -6.98 12.12 19.73
CA ILE A 654 -7.30 13.00 18.59
C ILE A 654 -7.67 12.10 17.41
N HIS A 655 -8.83 12.36 16.80
CA HIS A 655 -9.34 11.58 15.67
C HIS A 655 -9.49 12.48 14.44
N LYS A 656 -8.81 12.15 13.36
CA LYS A 656 -9.04 12.72 12.03
C LYS A 656 -9.48 11.59 11.08
N GLU A 657 -10.42 11.85 10.18
CA GLU A 657 -11.05 10.79 9.38
C GLU A 657 -10.69 10.79 7.88
N LEU A 658 -10.04 11.83 7.32
CA LEU A 658 -9.80 11.96 5.87
C LEU A 658 -8.45 12.58 5.49
N ARG A 659 -7.80 12.07 4.45
CA ARG A 659 -6.71 12.68 3.67
C ARG A 659 -6.73 12.10 2.25
N ASN A 660 -6.61 12.97 1.22
CA ASN A 660 -6.77 12.57 -0.16
C ASN A 660 -5.67 13.23 -1.03
N GLU A 661 -4.51 12.57 -1.16
CA GLU A 661 -3.44 13.00 -2.08
C GLU A 661 -3.63 12.38 -3.46
N ASP A 662 -3.40 13.15 -4.52
CA ASP A 662 -3.29 12.65 -5.88
C ASP A 662 -1.84 12.66 -6.33
N ARG A 663 -1.29 11.49 -6.68
CA ARG A 663 0.12 11.33 -7.11
C ARG A 663 0.25 10.90 -8.58
N GLN A 664 -0.86 10.81 -9.32
CA GLN A 664 -0.81 10.40 -10.73
C GLN A 664 -0.42 11.56 -11.63
N THR A 665 0.68 11.44 -12.36
CA THR A 665 1.22 12.45 -13.28
C THR A 665 0.65 12.34 -14.70
N GLY A 666 0.06 11.20 -15.08
CA GLY A 666 -0.43 10.97 -16.43
C GLY A 666 0.66 10.78 -17.50
N ILE A 667 1.91 10.54 -17.09
CA ILE A 667 3.02 10.22 -18.01
C ILE A 667 2.99 8.71 -18.27
N LEU A 668 3.16 8.33 -19.57
CA LEU A 668 3.26 6.93 -20.02
C LEU A 668 4.64 6.35 -19.78
#